data_9bf6db0d0101fb69fdefa11fe3d6f1b6
#
_entry.id   9bf6db0d0101fb69fdefa11fe3d6f1b6
#
_cell.length_a   1.000
_cell.length_b   1.000
_cell.length_c   1.000
_cell.angle_alpha   90.00
_cell.angle_beta   90.00
_cell.angle_gamma   90.00
#
_symmetry.space_group_name_H-M   'P 1'
#
loop_
_entity.id
_entity.type
_entity.pdbx_description
1 polymer ?
#
loop_
_entity_poly.entity_id
_entity_poly.type
_entity_poly.pdbx_seq_one_letter_code
_entity_poly.pdbx_strand_id
1 'polypeptide(L)'
;MKQTLLRRAGLALDMWHLFRRQSQLCRWLQLTVSDAGAAAPANKVEARWLGKIRIGTCAHHALLVPFGSQAAYRFVAPPRSRLVAWCALAGGGSQHGNVEFVATVRNRQQGQERAARLRLSPSQEGADRRWHKLVLELENGEEQQIELTLATRTEMEDRVATPSALWGEPLLEWPRPIGELRGALRVAGPLARRGSFVAAARTLRGHLSEGSYHSLYQIWLREHALSPAKLADMRRRSTSFPYRPLVSVVTPVYNTDPRWLRACIESMKSQAYPNWQLCLADDGSTRAETRALLREYESDPRIKIKMRGTNGGIAAASNEALTLADGEFVAFLDHDDELTPDALFEAVALLNEQRDADVIYSDEDKLDLDGTRTEAYFKPDWSPEHFLTNMYTCHLMVVRRALVERVGGFRDGYDGAQDYDLVLRLLDQTSRIHHVAKVLYQWRRIPGSAAAHEGAKPRAHDAGARALEDYVRRNKLDAEILPGALTYVYRIRYRIKGEPLISIVLPAVPDVGHRDRRNACERMLNMLVEGTTYRRFEVLLPVDRGRAADLTVNIPQNLAVREIPMDAAAMRGRVRQQKRAAADATGDHLLFLDWGLQATDREWLTALLEFSQQAAIGAVGAKLHYPDGSLKHIGIVLGVNGVAAPAFHLHPRSSLGYWGTAVAVRNYSAVSGDCLMTRREIYSEVGGFDDEMGGLADVDYCLRLTRAGYRVVFTPYASFVQDRSWHSIGETDGREGNSLQTRWRDRLARDPYYNSNLSRDTPDYEPALTTSSSVE
;
A
#
# COMPACT_ATOMS: atom_id res chain seq x y z
N MET A 1 -15.31 24.19 28.23
CA MET A 1 -15.68 23.03 29.08
C MET A 1 -16.85 22.21 28.56
N LYS A 2 -18.02 22.78 28.20
CA LYS A 2 -19.15 22.00 27.62
C LYS A 2 -18.84 21.31 26.28
N GLN A 3 -18.16 21.97 25.34
CA GLN A 3 -17.79 21.37 24.06
C GLN A 3 -16.74 20.25 24.21
N THR A 4 -15.84 20.35 25.17
CA THR A 4 -14.85 19.30 25.47
C THR A 4 -15.49 18.07 26.10
N LEU A 5 -16.54 18.26 26.91
CA LEU A 5 -17.35 17.17 27.49
C LEU A 5 -18.20 16.46 26.44
N LEU A 6 -18.78 17.19 25.49
CA LEU A 6 -19.58 16.62 24.38
C LEU A 6 -18.69 15.83 23.40
N ARG A 7 -17.46 16.30 23.11
CA ARG A 7 -16.48 15.53 22.33
C ARG A 7 -16.01 14.28 23.08
N ARG A 8 -15.83 14.35 24.41
CA ARG A 8 -15.46 13.19 25.23
C ARG A 8 -16.60 12.17 25.30
N ALA A 9 -17.86 12.63 25.37
CA ALA A 9 -19.03 11.75 25.36
C ALA A 9 -19.25 11.09 23.98
N GLY A 10 -19.03 11.80 22.87
CA GLY A 10 -19.08 11.25 21.52
C GLY A 10 -18.01 10.17 21.30
N LEU A 11 -16.76 10.42 21.68
CA LEU A 11 -15.67 9.45 21.60
C LEU A 11 -15.87 8.23 22.51
N ALA A 12 -16.47 8.42 23.70
CA ALA A 12 -16.83 7.31 24.58
C ALA A 12 -17.98 6.47 24.00
N LEU A 13 -18.94 7.12 23.29
CA LEU A 13 -20.01 6.42 22.56
C LEU A 13 -19.46 5.65 21.37
N ASP A 14 -18.51 6.21 20.61
CA ASP A 14 -17.84 5.54 19.49
C ASP A 14 -16.99 4.36 19.98
N MET A 15 -16.24 4.50 21.08
CA MET A 15 -15.54 3.41 21.74
C MET A 15 -16.52 2.35 22.27
N TRP A 16 -17.64 2.75 22.85
CA TRP A 16 -18.66 1.81 23.32
C TRP A 16 -19.34 1.08 22.15
N HIS A 17 -19.58 1.74 21.01
CA HIS A 17 -20.05 1.11 19.79
C HIS A 17 -18.98 0.17 19.17
N LEU A 18 -17.69 0.51 19.27
CA LEU A 18 -16.57 -0.36 18.89
C LEU A 18 -16.52 -1.63 19.75
N PHE A 19 -16.66 -1.51 21.07
CA PHE A 19 -16.69 -2.65 21.99
C PHE A 19 -17.99 -3.49 21.90
N ARG A 20 -19.10 -2.87 21.52
CA ARG A 20 -20.39 -3.56 21.38
C ARG A 20 -20.50 -4.40 20.10
N ARG A 21 -19.68 -4.13 19.09
CA ARG A 21 -19.55 -4.97 17.88
C ARG A 21 -18.54 -6.09 18.16
N GLN A 22 -18.99 -7.20 18.72
CA GLN A 22 -18.17 -8.42 18.89
C GLN A 22 -17.44 -8.84 17.59
N SER A 23 -17.99 -8.48 16.42
CA SER A 23 -17.39 -8.68 15.10
C SER A 23 -16.05 -7.97 14.88
N GLN A 24 -15.72 -6.94 15.64
CA GLN A 24 -14.43 -6.24 15.50
C GLN A 24 -13.29 -6.88 16.29
N LEU A 25 -13.59 -7.81 17.17
CA LEU A 25 -12.59 -8.61 17.91
C LEU A 25 -12.19 -9.89 17.19
N CYS A 26 -12.89 -10.24 16.11
CA CYS A 26 -12.65 -11.43 15.31
C CYS A 26 -12.29 -11.02 13.86
N ARG A 27 -11.48 -11.82 13.20
CA ARG A 27 -11.38 -11.78 11.73
C ARG A 27 -12.67 -12.38 11.15
N TRP A 28 -13.12 -11.88 10.01
CA TRP A 28 -14.29 -12.41 9.33
C TRP A 28 -14.05 -12.43 7.81
N LEU A 29 -14.66 -13.40 7.17
CA LEU A 29 -14.70 -13.55 5.72
C LEU A 29 -16.17 -13.56 5.30
N GLN A 30 -16.54 -12.66 4.40
CA GLN A 30 -17.84 -12.66 3.78
C GLN A 30 -17.86 -13.72 2.67
N LEU A 31 -18.78 -14.67 2.75
CA LEU A 31 -18.96 -15.67 1.70
C LEU A 31 -19.82 -15.07 0.58
N THR A 32 -19.33 -15.14 -0.64
CA THR A 32 -19.97 -14.54 -1.82
C THR A 32 -20.69 -15.57 -2.68
N VAL A 33 -21.49 -15.13 -3.64
CA VAL A 33 -22.22 -16.05 -4.55
C VAL A 33 -21.26 -16.84 -5.44
N SER A 34 -20.07 -16.31 -5.72
CA SER A 34 -19.03 -17.04 -6.45
C SER A 34 -18.55 -18.30 -5.74
N ASP A 35 -18.69 -18.34 -4.40
CA ASP A 35 -18.37 -19.51 -3.60
C ASP A 35 -19.52 -20.54 -3.60
N ALA A 36 -20.69 -20.19 -4.14
CA ALA A 36 -21.85 -21.04 -4.20
C ALA A 36 -21.79 -21.93 -5.45
N GLY A 37 -21.49 -23.20 -5.25
CA GLY A 37 -21.69 -24.24 -6.27
C GLY A 37 -23.18 -24.48 -6.47
N ALA A 38 -23.73 -24.17 -7.65
CA ALA A 38 -25.11 -24.47 -7.97
C ALA A 38 -25.33 -25.99 -8.11
N ALA A 39 -25.91 -26.62 -7.09
CA ALA A 39 -26.58 -27.89 -7.22
C ALA A 39 -28.07 -27.60 -7.47
N ALA A 40 -28.45 -27.26 -8.70
CA ALA A 40 -29.84 -27.05 -9.06
C ALA A 40 -30.45 -28.32 -9.61
N PRO A 41 -31.59 -28.82 -9.06
CA PRO A 41 -32.50 -29.66 -9.84
C PRO A 41 -33.30 -28.78 -10.80
N ALA A 42 -33.46 -29.23 -12.04
CA ALA A 42 -34.21 -28.55 -13.06
C ALA A 42 -35.61 -28.11 -12.57
N ASN A 43 -35.95 -26.81 -12.77
CA ASN A 43 -37.25 -26.15 -12.47
C ASN A 43 -37.42 -25.43 -11.13
N LYS A 44 -36.39 -24.90 -10.47
CA LYS A 44 -36.58 -24.04 -9.29
C LYS A 44 -35.89 -22.68 -9.45
N VAL A 45 -36.49 -21.64 -8.83
CA VAL A 45 -35.95 -20.27 -8.78
C VAL A 45 -34.58 -20.31 -8.08
N GLU A 46 -33.56 -19.79 -8.75
CA GLU A 46 -32.19 -19.76 -8.23
C GLU A 46 -32.04 -18.81 -7.06
N ALA A 47 -31.15 -19.15 -6.12
CA ALA A 47 -30.72 -18.24 -5.07
C ALA A 47 -30.04 -17.01 -5.68
N ARG A 48 -30.40 -15.80 -5.24
CA ARG A 48 -29.86 -14.55 -5.78
C ARG A 48 -29.59 -13.49 -4.73
N TRP A 49 -28.56 -12.74 -4.92
CA TRP A 49 -28.30 -11.56 -4.12
C TRP A 49 -29.27 -10.43 -4.46
N LEU A 50 -29.85 -9.81 -3.41
CA LEU A 50 -30.81 -8.72 -3.53
C LEU A 50 -30.21 -7.34 -3.20
N GLY A 51 -28.91 -7.27 -2.83
CA GLY A 51 -28.31 -6.06 -2.31
C GLY A 51 -28.66 -5.81 -0.83
N LYS A 52 -28.43 -4.58 -0.37
CA LYS A 52 -28.62 -4.23 1.05
C LYS A 52 -30.09 -4.01 1.39
N ILE A 53 -30.64 -4.89 2.21
CA ILE A 53 -32.03 -4.83 2.67
C ILE A 53 -32.09 -4.40 4.13
N ARG A 54 -32.92 -3.43 4.45
CA ARG A 54 -33.18 -2.99 5.81
C ARG A 54 -34.44 -3.63 6.34
N ILE A 55 -34.36 -4.24 7.51
CA ILE A 55 -35.49 -4.77 8.26
C ILE A 55 -35.39 -4.24 9.69
N GLY A 56 -36.37 -3.45 10.12
CA GLY A 56 -36.29 -2.72 11.38
C GLY A 56 -35.12 -1.74 11.39
N THR A 57 -34.30 -1.76 12.44
CA THR A 57 -33.14 -0.88 12.62
C THR A 57 -31.86 -1.41 11.96
N CYS A 58 -31.85 -2.67 11.49
CA CYS A 58 -30.68 -3.33 10.93
C CYS A 58 -30.78 -3.48 9.42
N ALA A 59 -29.64 -3.41 8.72
CA ALA A 59 -29.56 -3.62 7.29
C ALA A 59 -28.40 -4.57 6.97
N HIS A 60 -28.69 -5.61 6.17
CA HIS A 60 -27.73 -6.59 5.70
C HIS A 60 -27.82 -6.77 4.19
N HIS A 61 -26.73 -7.12 3.55
CA HIS A 61 -26.77 -7.62 2.18
C HIS A 61 -27.49 -8.97 2.22
N ALA A 62 -28.51 -9.15 1.42
CA ALA A 62 -29.42 -10.28 1.53
C ALA A 62 -29.31 -11.23 0.35
N LEU A 63 -29.19 -12.52 0.65
CA LEU A 63 -29.32 -13.61 -0.27
C LEU A 63 -30.74 -14.18 -0.19
N LEU A 64 -31.45 -14.14 -1.28
CA LEU A 64 -32.76 -14.83 -1.40
C LEU A 64 -32.49 -16.30 -1.69
N VAL A 65 -32.89 -17.19 -0.77
CA VAL A 65 -32.89 -18.63 -0.99
C VAL A 65 -34.35 -19.10 -1.01
N PRO A 66 -34.90 -19.43 -2.18
CA PRO A 66 -36.29 -19.87 -2.30
C PRO A 66 -36.57 -21.13 -1.47
N PHE A 67 -37.84 -21.30 -1.03
CA PHE A 67 -38.23 -22.47 -0.24
C PHE A 67 -37.93 -23.77 -0.97
N GLY A 68 -37.37 -24.74 -0.25
CA GLY A 68 -36.95 -26.02 -0.79
C GLY A 68 -35.69 -25.95 -1.66
N SER A 69 -35.04 -24.78 -1.76
CA SER A 69 -33.74 -24.57 -2.41
C SER A 69 -32.62 -24.44 -1.39
N GLN A 70 -31.40 -24.50 -1.87
CA GLN A 70 -30.21 -24.31 -1.03
C GLN A 70 -29.12 -23.56 -1.79
N ALA A 71 -28.28 -22.81 -1.06
CA ALA A 71 -27.04 -22.22 -1.53
C ALA A 71 -25.89 -22.94 -0.84
N ALA A 72 -24.87 -23.35 -1.58
CA ALA A 72 -23.70 -24.03 -1.06
C ALA A 72 -22.41 -23.22 -1.30
N TYR A 73 -21.55 -23.18 -0.32
CA TYR A 73 -20.27 -22.48 -0.34
C TYR A 73 -19.15 -23.45 0.02
N ARG A 74 -17.97 -23.27 -0.57
CA ARG A 74 -16.77 -24.04 -0.25
C ARG A 74 -15.64 -23.09 0.10
N PHE A 75 -15.02 -23.26 1.26
CA PHE A 75 -13.95 -22.41 1.75
C PHE A 75 -13.05 -23.15 2.73
N VAL A 76 -11.91 -22.56 3.05
CA VAL A 76 -11.01 -23.02 4.12
C VAL A 76 -11.34 -22.24 5.39
N ALA A 77 -11.71 -22.96 6.46
CA ALA A 77 -11.99 -22.36 7.75
C ALA A 77 -10.74 -22.36 8.63
N PRO A 78 -10.26 -21.20 9.10
CA PRO A 78 -9.19 -21.10 10.09
C PRO A 78 -9.54 -21.80 11.41
N PRO A 79 -8.53 -22.11 12.26
CA PRO A 79 -8.78 -22.75 13.57
C PRO A 79 -9.75 -21.95 14.44
N ARG A 80 -10.61 -22.63 15.17
CA ARG A 80 -11.61 -22.04 16.09
C ARG A 80 -12.56 -21.07 15.42
N SER A 81 -12.91 -21.33 14.16
CA SER A 81 -13.89 -20.51 13.43
C SER A 81 -15.32 -20.77 13.89
N ARG A 82 -16.17 -19.77 13.67
CA ARG A 82 -17.63 -19.91 13.76
C ARG A 82 -18.31 -19.24 12.57
N LEU A 83 -19.38 -19.84 12.09
CA LEU A 83 -20.24 -19.25 11.10
C LEU A 83 -21.28 -18.37 11.77
N VAL A 84 -21.46 -17.15 11.27
CA VAL A 84 -22.51 -16.23 11.67
C VAL A 84 -23.32 -15.87 10.44
N ALA A 85 -24.62 -16.15 10.47
CA ALA A 85 -25.55 -15.73 9.42
C ALA A 85 -26.74 -15.00 10.03
N TRP A 86 -27.41 -14.18 9.24
CA TRP A 86 -28.60 -13.47 9.64
C TRP A 86 -29.79 -13.98 8.83
N CYS A 87 -30.93 -14.13 9.47
CA CYS A 87 -32.13 -14.66 8.86
C CYS A 87 -33.29 -13.70 9.08
N ALA A 88 -34.11 -13.47 8.04
CA ALA A 88 -35.30 -12.66 8.16
C ALA A 88 -36.37 -13.08 7.11
N LEU A 89 -37.61 -12.75 7.39
CA LEU A 89 -38.72 -12.89 6.44
C LEU A 89 -39.06 -11.53 5.86
N ALA A 90 -39.17 -11.45 4.53
CA ALA A 90 -39.61 -10.25 3.82
C ALA A 90 -41.05 -10.47 3.29
N GLY A 91 -41.94 -9.53 3.61
CA GLY A 91 -43.34 -9.55 3.15
C GLY A 91 -44.35 -9.73 4.29
N GLY A 92 -45.46 -9.04 4.23
CA GLY A 92 -46.56 -9.08 5.22
C GLY A 92 -47.65 -10.03 4.76
N GLY A 93 -47.87 -11.07 5.53
CA GLY A 93 -49.03 -11.96 5.32
C GLY A 93 -49.18 -12.93 6.50
N SER A 94 -50.32 -12.86 7.18
CA SER A 94 -50.67 -13.65 8.38
C SER A 94 -51.06 -15.11 8.10
N GLN A 95 -50.84 -15.62 6.89
CA GLN A 95 -51.33 -16.97 6.45
C GLN A 95 -50.21 -17.98 6.19
N HIS A 96 -48.96 -17.73 6.64
CA HIS A 96 -47.87 -18.62 6.31
C HIS A 96 -47.44 -19.45 7.55
N GLY A 97 -47.18 -20.73 7.31
CA GLY A 97 -46.61 -21.64 8.31
C GLY A 97 -45.21 -21.27 8.74
N ASN A 98 -44.68 -21.98 9.72
CA ASN A 98 -43.31 -21.76 10.22
C ASN A 98 -42.28 -21.94 9.10
N VAL A 99 -41.28 -21.05 9.09
CA VAL A 99 -40.12 -21.12 8.17
C VAL A 99 -38.88 -21.51 8.98
N GLU A 100 -38.24 -22.59 8.59
CA GLU A 100 -36.99 -23.04 9.17
C GLU A 100 -35.83 -22.66 8.27
N PHE A 101 -34.87 -21.91 8.83
CA PHE A 101 -33.57 -21.61 8.25
C PHE A 101 -32.57 -22.63 8.76
N VAL A 102 -31.90 -23.32 7.86
CA VAL A 102 -30.91 -24.38 8.19
C VAL A 102 -29.57 -24.02 7.58
N ALA A 103 -28.56 -23.83 8.42
CA ALA A 103 -27.16 -23.74 7.99
C ALA A 103 -26.47 -25.07 8.33
N THR A 104 -26.02 -25.79 7.33
CA THR A 104 -25.30 -27.07 7.48
C THR A 104 -23.85 -26.89 7.08
N VAL A 105 -22.94 -27.32 7.93
CA VAL A 105 -21.49 -27.30 7.68
C VAL A 105 -20.97 -28.72 7.65
N ARG A 106 -20.27 -29.09 6.58
CA ARG A 106 -19.63 -30.40 6.40
C ARG A 106 -18.13 -30.25 6.25
N ASN A 107 -17.38 -30.93 7.09
CA ASN A 107 -15.94 -31.08 6.94
C ASN A 107 -15.67 -32.12 5.83
N ARG A 108 -15.04 -31.69 4.74
CA ARG A 108 -14.78 -32.57 3.59
C ARG A 108 -13.72 -33.65 3.83
N GLN A 109 -12.82 -33.42 4.77
CA GLN A 109 -11.73 -34.37 5.09
C GLN A 109 -12.18 -35.45 6.07
N GLN A 110 -13.03 -35.11 7.05
CA GLN A 110 -13.48 -35.99 8.10
C GLN A 110 -14.92 -36.51 7.91
N GLY A 111 -15.67 -35.97 6.95
CA GLY A 111 -17.06 -36.35 6.70
C GLY A 111 -18.05 -35.93 7.80
N GLN A 112 -17.59 -35.19 8.83
CA GLN A 112 -18.44 -34.70 9.90
C GLN A 112 -19.36 -33.60 9.43
N GLU A 113 -20.63 -33.64 9.81
CA GLU A 113 -21.65 -32.67 9.48
C GLU A 113 -22.27 -32.08 10.75
N ARG A 114 -22.48 -30.77 10.77
CA ARG A 114 -23.15 -30.04 11.84
C ARG A 114 -24.18 -29.12 11.25
N ALA A 115 -25.29 -28.88 11.93
CA ALA A 115 -26.32 -27.97 11.49
C ALA A 115 -26.80 -27.04 12.61
N ALA A 116 -26.95 -25.76 12.30
CA ALA A 116 -27.68 -24.81 13.12
C ALA A 116 -29.05 -24.53 12.47
N ARG A 117 -30.09 -24.41 13.28
CA ARG A 117 -31.46 -24.19 12.80
C ARG A 117 -32.09 -23.02 13.52
N LEU A 118 -32.86 -22.23 12.78
CA LEU A 118 -33.66 -21.15 13.31
C LEU A 118 -35.06 -21.22 12.70
N ARG A 119 -36.07 -21.25 13.56
CA ARG A 119 -37.47 -21.28 13.15
C ARG A 119 -38.10 -19.92 13.39
N LEU A 120 -38.71 -19.34 12.38
CA LEU A 120 -39.44 -18.09 12.42
C LEU A 120 -40.92 -18.35 12.11
N SER A 121 -41.82 -17.73 12.90
CA SER A 121 -43.28 -17.87 12.75
C SER A 121 -43.88 -16.54 12.31
N PRO A 122 -44.33 -16.40 11.06
CA PRO A 122 -44.87 -15.13 10.54
C PRO A 122 -46.12 -14.60 11.25
N SER A 123 -46.80 -15.45 12.03
CA SER A 123 -48.02 -15.13 12.74
C SER A 123 -47.86 -14.36 14.06
N GLN A 124 -46.62 -14.24 14.56
CA GLN A 124 -46.34 -13.45 15.79
C GLN A 124 -46.07 -12.00 15.40
N GLU A 125 -47.01 -11.10 15.66
CA GLU A 125 -46.89 -9.68 15.38
C GLU A 125 -45.67 -9.07 16.05
N GLY A 126 -44.78 -8.50 15.24
CA GLY A 126 -43.65 -7.65 15.65
C GLY A 126 -42.33 -8.37 15.94
N ALA A 127 -42.29 -9.62 16.39
CA ALA A 127 -41.05 -10.30 16.78
C ALA A 127 -40.22 -10.79 15.55
N ASP A 128 -40.90 -11.18 14.49
CA ASP A 128 -40.27 -11.79 13.30
C ASP A 128 -39.93 -10.77 12.19
N ARG A 129 -40.24 -9.50 12.39
CA ARG A 129 -39.90 -8.39 11.47
C ARG A 129 -38.52 -7.78 11.77
N ARG A 130 -37.55 -8.60 12.08
CA ARG A 130 -36.16 -8.19 12.33
C ARG A 130 -35.17 -9.25 11.84
N TRP A 131 -33.95 -8.85 11.70
CA TRP A 131 -32.88 -9.81 11.44
C TRP A 131 -32.57 -10.63 12.71
N HIS A 132 -32.59 -11.95 12.56
CA HIS A 132 -32.24 -12.91 13.60
C HIS A 132 -30.87 -13.50 13.33
N LYS A 133 -30.02 -13.58 14.34
CA LYS A 133 -28.68 -14.11 14.25
C LYS A 133 -28.67 -15.62 14.46
N LEU A 134 -28.07 -16.35 13.50
CA LEU A 134 -27.78 -17.77 13.58
C LEU A 134 -26.28 -17.95 13.71
N VAL A 135 -25.83 -18.76 14.66
CA VAL A 135 -24.40 -19.02 14.91
C VAL A 135 -24.14 -20.51 14.93
N LEU A 136 -23.09 -20.95 14.27
CA LEU A 136 -22.63 -22.34 14.27
C LEU A 136 -21.13 -22.38 14.56
N GLU A 137 -20.74 -22.93 15.71
CA GLU A 137 -19.33 -23.14 16.07
C GLU A 137 -18.76 -24.31 15.26
N LEU A 138 -17.59 -24.10 14.62
CA LEU A 138 -16.98 -25.13 13.77
C LEU A 138 -16.08 -26.10 14.54
N GLU A 139 -15.72 -25.77 15.80
CA GLU A 139 -14.89 -26.60 16.71
C GLU A 139 -13.63 -27.19 16.05
N ASN A 140 -13.04 -26.46 15.12
CA ASN A 140 -11.85 -26.88 14.41
C ASN A 140 -10.57 -26.44 15.14
N GLY A 141 -9.69 -27.38 15.44
CA GLY A 141 -8.37 -27.09 16.03
C GLY A 141 -7.35 -26.59 15.02
N GLU A 142 -7.53 -26.91 13.74
CA GLU A 142 -6.66 -26.61 12.61
C GLU A 142 -7.47 -26.10 11.42
N GLU A 143 -6.81 -25.60 10.37
CA GLU A 143 -7.45 -25.22 9.11
C GLU A 143 -8.13 -26.42 8.46
N GLN A 144 -9.39 -26.24 8.04
CA GLN A 144 -10.19 -27.32 7.45
C GLN A 144 -10.94 -26.87 6.21
N GLN A 145 -11.05 -27.76 5.22
CA GLN A 145 -11.92 -27.54 4.06
C GLN A 145 -13.38 -27.77 4.44
N ILE A 146 -14.17 -26.72 4.34
CA ILE A 146 -15.58 -26.70 4.75
C ILE A 146 -16.49 -26.53 3.55
N GLU A 147 -17.61 -27.26 3.56
CA GLU A 147 -18.75 -27.02 2.69
C GLU A 147 -19.92 -26.53 3.56
N LEU A 148 -20.37 -25.30 3.31
CA LEU A 148 -21.54 -24.72 3.96
C LEU A 148 -22.74 -24.78 3.03
N THR A 149 -23.86 -25.27 3.55
CA THR A 149 -25.14 -25.23 2.85
C THR A 149 -26.14 -24.38 3.64
N LEU A 150 -26.72 -23.38 3.00
CA LEU A 150 -27.82 -22.56 3.53
C LEU A 150 -29.12 -23.00 2.84
N ALA A 151 -30.09 -23.45 3.62
CA ALA A 151 -31.37 -23.91 3.11
C ALA A 151 -32.54 -23.29 3.88
N THR A 152 -33.67 -23.15 3.21
CA THR A 152 -34.95 -22.75 3.81
C THR A 152 -35.98 -23.83 3.60
N ARG A 153 -36.69 -24.18 4.68
CA ARG A 153 -37.75 -25.20 4.71
C ARG A 153 -39.04 -24.60 5.22
N THR A 154 -40.17 -25.11 4.73
CA THR A 154 -41.52 -24.77 5.23
C THR A 154 -42.31 -26.03 5.46
N GLU A 155 -43.24 -25.98 6.40
CA GLU A 155 -44.15 -27.08 6.75
C GLU A 155 -45.38 -27.16 5.81
N MET A 156 -45.58 -26.19 4.89
CA MET A 156 -46.74 -26.13 4.01
C MET A 156 -46.39 -26.62 2.61
N GLU A 157 -47.22 -27.52 2.08
CA GLU A 157 -47.08 -28.08 0.72
C GLU A 157 -47.72 -27.19 -0.38
N ASP A 158 -48.57 -26.22 -0.05
CA ASP A 158 -49.30 -25.43 -1.03
C ASP A 158 -48.62 -24.12 -1.47
N ARG A 159 -48.52 -23.98 -2.79
CA ARG A 159 -47.76 -22.99 -3.53
C ARG A 159 -48.51 -21.67 -3.79
N VAL A 160 -49.01 -20.96 -2.78
CA VAL A 160 -49.63 -19.65 -3.01
C VAL A 160 -48.91 -18.57 -2.20
N ALA A 161 -48.38 -17.58 -2.95
CA ALA A 161 -47.75 -16.33 -2.46
C ALA A 161 -46.77 -16.53 -1.30
N THR A 162 -45.55 -16.95 -1.61
CA THR A 162 -44.51 -17.22 -0.63
C THR A 162 -43.88 -15.94 -0.06
N PRO A 163 -43.77 -15.77 1.26
CA PRO A 163 -42.87 -14.78 1.83
C PRO A 163 -41.44 -15.10 1.41
N SER A 164 -40.68 -14.10 1.07
CA SER A 164 -39.29 -14.29 0.70
C SER A 164 -38.46 -14.54 1.95
N ALA A 165 -37.82 -15.69 2.03
CA ALA A 165 -36.85 -16.01 3.07
C ALA A 165 -35.50 -15.40 2.70
N LEU A 166 -34.95 -14.56 3.57
CA LEU A 166 -33.72 -13.82 3.35
C LEU A 166 -32.64 -14.30 4.28
N TRP A 167 -31.52 -14.70 3.71
CA TRP A 167 -30.27 -14.87 4.43
C TRP A 167 -29.47 -13.57 4.34
N GLY A 168 -29.16 -12.95 5.47
CA GLY A 168 -28.16 -11.89 5.53
C GLY A 168 -26.77 -12.50 5.50
N GLU A 169 -25.84 -11.74 4.99
CA GLU A 169 -24.42 -12.09 4.77
C GLU A 169 -23.91 -13.19 5.69
N PRO A 170 -23.64 -14.40 5.21
CA PRO A 170 -22.96 -15.40 6.02
C PRO A 170 -21.51 -14.95 6.21
N LEU A 171 -21.10 -14.87 7.47
CA LEU A 171 -19.77 -14.44 7.89
C LEU A 171 -19.06 -15.61 8.57
N LEU A 172 -17.82 -15.84 8.19
CA LEU A 172 -16.91 -16.70 8.92
C LEU A 172 -16.16 -15.82 9.92
N GLU A 173 -16.34 -16.09 11.22
CA GLU A 173 -15.63 -15.42 12.30
C GLU A 173 -14.63 -16.38 12.94
N TRP A 174 -13.41 -15.94 13.20
CA TRP A 174 -12.44 -16.72 14.01
C TRP A 174 -11.68 -15.78 14.95
N PRO A 175 -11.27 -16.31 16.15
CA PRO A 175 -10.56 -15.51 17.12
C PRO A 175 -9.25 -14.99 16.54
N ARG A 176 -8.96 -13.72 16.75
CA ARG A 176 -7.61 -13.21 16.50
C ARG A 176 -6.63 -13.84 17.48
N PRO A 177 -5.38 -14.09 17.07
CA PRO A 177 -4.35 -14.50 18.00
C PRO A 177 -4.30 -13.55 19.19
N ILE A 178 -4.41 -14.08 20.40
CA ILE A 178 -4.42 -13.29 21.66
C ILE A 178 -3.21 -12.33 21.73
N GLY A 179 -2.10 -12.71 21.09
CA GLY A 179 -0.90 -11.88 20.96
C GLY A 179 -1.12 -10.59 20.20
N GLU A 180 -1.86 -10.60 19.08
CA GLU A 180 -2.17 -9.40 18.28
C GLU A 180 -3.05 -8.43 19.08
N LEU A 181 -4.09 -8.93 19.72
CA LEU A 181 -4.99 -8.12 20.53
C LEU A 181 -4.27 -7.53 21.75
N ARG A 182 -3.44 -8.33 22.42
CA ARG A 182 -2.60 -7.86 23.54
C ARG A 182 -1.58 -6.81 23.07
N GLY A 183 -0.98 -6.99 21.90
CA GLY A 183 -0.10 -6.01 21.27
C GLY A 183 -0.83 -4.68 21.01
N ALA A 184 -1.98 -4.74 20.34
CA ALA A 184 -2.81 -3.57 20.06
C ALA A 184 -3.25 -2.83 21.34
N LEU A 185 -3.72 -3.55 22.36
CA LEU A 185 -4.13 -2.96 23.64
C LEU A 185 -2.95 -2.46 24.47
N ARG A 186 -1.77 -3.09 24.37
CA ARG A 186 -0.56 -2.66 25.05
C ARG A 186 -0.08 -1.28 24.54
N VAL A 187 -0.28 -1.00 23.27
CA VAL A 187 0.08 0.29 22.64
C VAL A 187 -1.05 1.31 22.80
N ALA A 188 -2.29 0.93 22.53
CA ALA A 188 -3.46 1.82 22.62
C ALA A 188 -3.82 2.22 24.07
N GLY A 189 -3.66 1.30 25.01
CA GLY A 189 -4.04 1.53 26.41
C GLY A 189 -3.28 2.68 27.10
N PRO A 190 -1.95 2.80 26.99
CA PRO A 190 -1.19 3.95 27.49
C PRO A 190 -1.59 5.28 26.83
N LEU A 191 -1.87 5.28 25.51
CA LEU A 191 -2.33 6.46 24.78
C LEU A 191 -3.70 6.93 25.28
N ALA A 192 -4.64 6.02 25.47
CA ALA A 192 -5.95 6.32 26.02
C ALA A 192 -5.85 6.86 27.45
N ARG A 193 -5.00 6.28 28.31
CA ARG A 193 -4.78 6.77 29.69
C ARG A 193 -4.18 8.17 29.77
N ARG A 194 -3.39 8.58 28.76
CA ARG A 194 -2.83 9.94 28.63
C ARG A 194 -3.80 10.94 27.97
N GLY A 195 -5.04 10.56 27.71
CA GLY A 195 -6.03 11.41 27.07
C GLY A 195 -5.94 11.48 25.55
N SER A 196 -5.03 10.76 24.93
CA SER A 196 -4.87 10.69 23.46
C SER A 196 -5.79 9.62 22.86
N PHE A 197 -7.10 9.75 23.03
CA PHE A 197 -8.09 8.77 22.56
C PHE A 197 -8.08 8.57 21.05
N VAL A 198 -7.79 9.63 20.27
CA VAL A 198 -7.67 9.55 18.81
C VAL A 198 -6.47 8.67 18.41
N ALA A 199 -5.32 8.86 19.06
CA ALA A 199 -4.13 8.04 18.80
C ALA A 199 -4.37 6.59 19.24
N ALA A 200 -5.03 6.35 20.38
CA ALA A 200 -5.40 5.01 20.83
C ALA A 200 -6.35 4.30 19.84
N ALA A 201 -7.35 5.02 19.33
CA ALA A 201 -8.29 4.50 18.34
C ALA A 201 -7.60 4.18 17.00
N ARG A 202 -6.68 5.04 16.54
CA ARG A 202 -5.87 4.77 15.34
C ARG A 202 -5.01 3.53 15.51
N THR A 203 -4.31 3.42 16.63
CA THR A 203 -3.47 2.25 16.91
C THR A 203 -4.28 0.96 16.92
N LEU A 204 -5.44 0.97 17.56
CA LEU A 204 -6.36 -0.17 17.52
C LEU A 204 -6.82 -0.46 16.09
N ARG A 205 -7.19 0.56 15.33
CA ARG A 205 -7.62 0.44 13.93
C ARG A 205 -6.49 -0.12 13.05
N GLY A 206 -5.28 0.39 13.15
CA GLY A 206 -4.12 -0.09 12.40
C GLY A 206 -3.81 -1.56 12.64
N HIS A 207 -3.93 -2.04 13.89
CA HIS A 207 -3.76 -3.45 14.23
C HIS A 207 -4.94 -4.35 13.80
N LEU A 208 -6.11 -3.74 13.51
CA LEU A 208 -7.34 -4.47 13.21
C LEU A 208 -7.74 -4.40 11.71
N SER A 209 -6.97 -3.72 10.86
CA SER A 209 -7.44 -3.14 9.60
C SER A 209 -7.30 -3.96 8.32
N GLU A 210 -6.83 -5.20 8.32
CA GLU A 210 -6.75 -5.97 7.05
C GLU A 210 -8.12 -6.12 6.33
N GLY A 211 -9.23 -6.18 7.06
CA GLY A 211 -10.59 -6.15 6.48
C GLY A 211 -11.11 -4.74 6.14
N SER A 212 -10.47 -3.69 6.67
CA SER A 212 -10.88 -2.29 6.48
C SER A 212 -10.50 -1.76 5.09
N TYR A 213 -9.30 -2.04 4.61
CA TYR A 213 -8.81 -1.56 3.32
C TYR A 213 -9.69 -2.04 2.15
N HIS A 214 -10.02 -3.33 2.11
CA HIS A 214 -10.90 -3.87 1.08
C HIS A 214 -12.26 -3.15 1.05
N SER A 215 -12.89 -2.98 2.20
CA SER A 215 -14.18 -2.28 2.31
C SER A 215 -14.09 -0.81 1.88
N LEU A 216 -13.00 -0.11 2.25
CA LEU A 216 -12.76 1.27 1.84
C LEU A 216 -12.52 1.36 0.34
N TYR A 217 -11.79 0.42 -0.24
CA TYR A 217 -11.55 0.39 -1.67
C TYR A 217 -12.84 0.13 -2.46
N GLN A 218 -13.75 -0.73 -1.98
CA GLN A 218 -15.05 -0.94 -2.61
C GLN A 218 -15.93 0.33 -2.58
N ILE A 219 -15.82 1.16 -1.53
CA ILE A 219 -16.47 2.47 -1.48
C ILE A 219 -15.82 3.42 -2.48
N TRP A 220 -14.50 3.49 -2.50
CA TRP A 220 -13.71 4.31 -3.41
C TRP A 220 -14.05 4.00 -4.88
N LEU A 221 -14.14 2.72 -5.26
CA LEU A 221 -14.53 2.29 -6.61
C LEU A 221 -15.90 2.82 -7.03
N ARG A 222 -16.87 2.85 -6.11
CA ARG A 222 -18.22 3.37 -6.38
C ARG A 222 -18.21 4.89 -6.57
N GLU A 223 -17.43 5.61 -5.77
CA GLU A 223 -17.30 7.08 -5.88
C GLU A 223 -16.57 7.50 -7.16
N HIS A 224 -15.62 6.68 -7.62
CA HIS A 224 -14.79 6.94 -8.81
C HIS A 224 -15.27 6.21 -10.08
N ALA A 225 -16.43 5.56 -10.01
CA ALA A 225 -16.99 4.83 -11.17
C ALA A 225 -17.15 5.76 -12.39
N LEU A 226 -16.74 5.25 -13.55
CA LEU A 226 -16.95 5.94 -14.81
C LEU A 226 -18.43 5.86 -15.21
N SER A 227 -19.13 6.98 -15.16
CA SER A 227 -20.49 7.04 -15.70
C SER A 227 -20.46 7.04 -17.22
N PRO A 228 -21.54 6.55 -17.89
CA PRO A 228 -21.66 6.64 -19.35
C PRO A 228 -21.50 8.08 -19.88
N ALA A 229 -21.97 9.08 -19.13
CA ALA A 229 -21.81 10.49 -19.49
C ALA A 229 -20.35 10.94 -19.45
N LYS A 230 -19.58 10.57 -18.41
CA LYS A 230 -18.14 10.84 -18.34
C LYS A 230 -17.39 10.18 -19.50
N LEU A 231 -17.71 8.94 -19.80
CA LEU A 231 -17.08 8.20 -20.90
C LEU A 231 -17.40 8.82 -22.26
N ALA A 232 -18.65 9.26 -22.49
CA ALA A 232 -19.04 9.97 -23.70
C ALA A 232 -18.32 11.32 -23.81
N ASP A 233 -18.10 12.03 -22.70
CA ASP A 233 -17.33 13.25 -22.66
C ASP A 233 -15.85 13.02 -23.02
N MET A 234 -15.23 12.01 -22.46
CA MET A 234 -13.84 11.62 -22.77
C MET A 234 -13.70 11.29 -24.27
N ARG A 235 -14.66 10.58 -24.87
CA ARG A 235 -14.67 10.29 -26.31
C ARG A 235 -14.74 11.59 -27.15
N ARG A 236 -15.59 12.56 -26.79
CA ARG A 236 -15.64 13.86 -27.47
C ARG A 236 -14.32 14.63 -27.30
N ARG A 237 -13.81 14.73 -26.07
CA ARG A 237 -12.55 15.44 -25.80
C ARG A 237 -11.36 14.82 -26.52
N SER A 238 -11.30 13.52 -26.62
CA SER A 238 -10.20 12.82 -27.31
C SER A 238 -10.10 13.22 -28.79
N THR A 239 -11.22 13.55 -29.45
CA THR A 239 -11.20 14.02 -30.84
C THR A 239 -10.69 15.47 -30.99
N SER A 240 -10.73 16.26 -29.91
CA SER A 240 -10.27 17.64 -29.86
C SER A 240 -8.84 17.81 -29.34
N PHE A 241 -8.17 16.76 -28.94
CA PHE A 241 -6.78 16.83 -28.52
C PHE A 241 -5.88 17.36 -29.64
N PRO A 242 -5.04 18.37 -29.37
CA PRO A 242 -4.07 18.88 -30.38
C PRO A 242 -3.04 17.82 -30.78
N TYR A 243 -2.76 16.88 -29.89
CA TYR A 243 -1.83 15.78 -30.12
C TYR A 243 -2.54 14.44 -29.93
N ARG A 244 -2.62 13.67 -31.00
CA ARG A 244 -3.35 12.41 -31.04
C ARG A 244 -2.49 11.28 -31.61
N PRO A 245 -1.44 10.88 -30.86
CA PRO A 245 -0.56 9.81 -31.35
C PRO A 245 -1.32 8.48 -31.46
N LEU A 246 -0.93 7.66 -32.44
CA LEU A 246 -1.35 6.26 -32.46
C LEU A 246 -0.65 5.53 -31.31
N VAL A 247 -1.42 4.79 -30.50
CA VAL A 247 -0.91 3.94 -29.43
C VAL A 247 -1.08 2.47 -29.83
N SER A 248 0.04 1.75 -29.93
CA SER A 248 0.04 0.32 -30.21
C SER A 248 0.08 -0.47 -28.91
N VAL A 249 -0.92 -1.26 -28.62
CA VAL A 249 -0.95 -2.13 -27.43
C VAL A 249 -0.38 -3.49 -27.81
N VAL A 250 0.69 -3.88 -27.16
CA VAL A 250 1.47 -5.10 -27.41
C VAL A 250 1.04 -6.16 -26.42
N THR A 251 0.59 -7.30 -26.92
CA THR A 251 0.06 -8.40 -26.10
C THR A 251 0.60 -9.75 -26.59
N PRO A 252 1.54 -10.35 -25.86
CA PRO A 252 1.96 -11.73 -26.12
C PRO A 252 0.86 -12.69 -25.65
N VAL A 253 0.57 -13.74 -26.43
CA VAL A 253 -0.50 -14.71 -26.15
C VAL A 253 0.07 -16.11 -26.13
N TYR A 254 -0.23 -16.90 -25.07
CA TYR A 254 0.11 -18.33 -25.04
C TYR A 254 -0.89 -19.12 -24.22
N ASN A 255 -1.60 -20.05 -24.87
CA ASN A 255 -2.56 -20.98 -24.26
C ASN A 255 -3.58 -20.32 -23.31
N THR A 256 -3.93 -19.06 -23.55
CA THR A 256 -4.85 -18.29 -22.72
C THR A 256 -6.25 -18.90 -22.76
N ASP A 257 -6.95 -18.92 -21.63
CA ASP A 257 -8.38 -19.26 -21.63
C ASP A 257 -9.14 -18.25 -22.51
N PRO A 258 -9.96 -18.74 -23.47
CA PRO A 258 -10.68 -17.86 -24.38
C PRO A 258 -11.54 -16.79 -23.70
N ARG A 259 -12.04 -17.04 -22.49
CA ARG A 259 -12.80 -16.07 -21.72
C ARG A 259 -11.97 -14.83 -21.38
N TRP A 260 -10.75 -15.06 -20.92
CA TRP A 260 -9.85 -13.98 -20.49
C TRP A 260 -9.26 -13.24 -21.68
N LEU A 261 -8.86 -13.97 -22.72
CA LEU A 261 -8.36 -13.36 -23.96
C LEU A 261 -9.47 -12.52 -24.65
N ARG A 262 -10.73 -12.97 -24.62
CA ARG A 262 -11.86 -12.17 -25.12
C ARG A 262 -12.05 -10.91 -24.27
N ALA A 263 -12.02 -11.02 -22.95
CA ALA A 263 -12.13 -9.87 -22.04
C ALA A 263 -11.01 -8.85 -22.28
N CYS A 264 -9.78 -9.31 -22.45
CA CYS A 264 -8.62 -8.48 -22.81
C CYS A 264 -8.87 -7.70 -24.11
N ILE A 265 -9.28 -8.37 -25.19
CA ILE A 265 -9.52 -7.74 -26.51
C ILE A 265 -10.73 -6.79 -26.44
N GLU A 266 -11.81 -7.16 -25.77
CA GLU A 266 -12.99 -6.28 -25.61
C GLU A 266 -12.69 -5.06 -24.71
N SER A 267 -11.79 -5.18 -23.75
CA SER A 267 -11.32 -4.04 -22.97
C SER A 267 -10.66 -2.97 -23.86
N MET A 268 -9.93 -3.39 -24.89
CA MET A 268 -9.35 -2.52 -25.89
C MET A 268 -10.41 -1.86 -26.78
N LYS A 269 -11.40 -2.62 -27.21
CA LYS A 269 -12.51 -2.08 -28.05
C LYS A 269 -13.36 -1.06 -27.28
N SER A 270 -13.38 -1.14 -25.95
CA SER A 270 -14.14 -0.24 -25.10
C SER A 270 -13.47 1.13 -24.88
N GLN A 271 -12.21 1.31 -25.27
CA GLN A 271 -11.43 2.51 -25.00
C GLN A 271 -12.11 3.81 -25.48
N ALA A 272 -12.01 4.84 -24.64
CA ALA A 272 -12.52 6.18 -24.96
C ALA A 272 -11.67 6.91 -26.00
N TYR A 273 -10.37 6.62 -26.04
CA TYR A 273 -9.45 7.14 -27.05
C TYR A 273 -9.50 6.27 -28.30
N PRO A 274 -9.83 6.82 -29.48
CA PRO A 274 -10.11 6.00 -30.66
C PRO A 274 -8.86 5.61 -31.45
N ASN A 275 -7.74 6.31 -31.33
CA ASN A 275 -6.55 6.14 -32.17
C ASN A 275 -5.57 5.13 -31.56
N TRP A 276 -5.97 3.85 -31.58
CA TRP A 276 -5.18 2.73 -31.06
C TRP A 276 -5.16 1.57 -32.06
N GLN A 277 -4.15 0.72 -31.91
CA GLN A 277 -4.10 -0.62 -32.51
C GLN A 277 -3.71 -1.65 -31.44
N LEU A 278 -4.20 -2.87 -31.58
CA LEU A 278 -3.84 -4.01 -30.73
C LEU A 278 -2.97 -4.98 -31.54
N CYS A 279 -1.76 -5.24 -31.05
CA CYS A 279 -0.76 -6.10 -31.68
C CYS A 279 -0.65 -7.39 -30.85
N LEU A 280 -1.24 -8.48 -31.36
CA LEU A 280 -1.27 -9.79 -30.71
C LEU A 280 -0.25 -10.72 -31.36
N ALA A 281 0.62 -11.36 -30.57
CA ALA A 281 1.49 -12.41 -31.06
C ALA A 281 1.20 -13.72 -30.30
N ASP A 282 0.65 -14.69 -31.00
CA ASP A 282 0.43 -16.05 -30.46
C ASP A 282 1.74 -16.82 -30.47
N ASP A 283 2.24 -17.18 -29.31
CA ASP A 283 3.53 -17.88 -29.12
C ASP A 283 3.40 -19.41 -29.32
N GLY A 284 2.77 -19.83 -30.41
CA GLY A 284 2.61 -21.23 -30.73
C GLY A 284 1.63 -21.94 -29.77
N SER A 285 0.49 -21.32 -29.46
CA SER A 285 -0.53 -21.94 -28.62
C SER A 285 -0.95 -23.30 -29.15
N THR A 286 -0.98 -24.29 -28.27
CA THR A 286 -1.47 -25.65 -28.58
C THR A 286 -2.97 -25.77 -28.34
N ARG A 287 -3.59 -24.84 -27.60
CA ARG A 287 -5.01 -24.77 -27.32
C ARG A 287 -5.76 -24.26 -28.56
N ALA A 288 -6.57 -25.15 -29.16
CA ALA A 288 -7.31 -24.84 -30.41
C ALA A 288 -8.29 -23.67 -30.25
N GLU A 289 -8.93 -23.56 -29.08
CA GLU A 289 -9.91 -22.53 -28.75
C GLU A 289 -9.28 -21.14 -28.69
N THR A 290 -8.06 -21.00 -28.16
CA THR A 290 -7.29 -19.74 -28.15
C THR A 290 -7.03 -19.28 -29.58
N ARG A 291 -6.57 -20.19 -30.45
CA ARG A 291 -6.28 -19.89 -31.85
C ARG A 291 -7.54 -19.60 -32.68
N ALA A 292 -8.66 -20.27 -32.38
CA ALA A 292 -9.94 -19.99 -33.00
C ALA A 292 -10.42 -18.59 -32.64
N LEU A 293 -10.34 -18.22 -31.35
CA LEU A 293 -10.73 -16.90 -30.89
C LEU A 293 -9.92 -15.78 -31.56
N LEU A 294 -8.61 -15.92 -31.70
CA LEU A 294 -7.79 -14.92 -32.40
C LEU A 294 -8.28 -14.67 -33.80
N ARG A 295 -8.66 -15.71 -34.57
CA ARG A 295 -9.19 -15.57 -35.92
C ARG A 295 -10.51 -14.82 -36.00
N GLU A 296 -11.35 -14.85 -34.95
CA GLU A 296 -12.61 -14.10 -34.91
C GLU A 296 -12.36 -12.59 -35.02
N TYR A 297 -11.19 -12.11 -34.55
CA TYR A 297 -10.85 -10.70 -34.52
C TYR A 297 -9.96 -10.22 -35.69
N GLU A 298 -9.55 -11.08 -36.61
CA GLU A 298 -8.76 -10.72 -37.80
C GLU A 298 -9.45 -9.70 -38.72
N SER A 299 -10.77 -9.61 -38.64
CA SER A 299 -11.57 -8.66 -39.46
C SER A 299 -11.54 -7.19 -38.92
N ASP A 300 -11.14 -6.93 -37.65
CA ASP A 300 -11.04 -5.57 -37.17
C ASP A 300 -9.67 -4.97 -37.60
N PRO A 301 -9.65 -3.92 -38.44
CA PRO A 301 -8.41 -3.37 -39.01
C PRO A 301 -7.47 -2.79 -37.95
N ARG A 302 -7.95 -2.55 -36.72
CA ARG A 302 -7.14 -2.08 -35.60
C ARG A 302 -6.44 -3.22 -34.86
N ILE A 303 -6.79 -4.48 -35.14
CA ILE A 303 -6.25 -5.66 -34.47
C ILE A 303 -5.32 -6.39 -35.43
N LYS A 304 -4.03 -6.41 -35.12
CA LYS A 304 -3.01 -7.12 -35.88
C LYS A 304 -2.61 -8.39 -35.16
N ILE A 305 -2.64 -9.51 -35.86
CA ILE A 305 -2.36 -10.82 -35.26
C ILE A 305 -1.21 -11.49 -36.00
N LYS A 306 -0.26 -12.01 -35.24
CA LYS A 306 0.85 -12.83 -35.71
C LYS A 306 0.83 -14.18 -35.00
N MET A 307 0.74 -15.23 -35.79
CA MET A 307 0.80 -16.61 -35.29
C MET A 307 2.23 -17.13 -35.46
N ARG A 308 2.90 -17.44 -34.34
CA ARG A 308 4.22 -18.09 -34.37
C ARG A 308 4.06 -19.60 -34.51
N GLY A 309 4.99 -20.25 -35.18
CA GLY A 309 4.98 -21.71 -35.37
C GLY A 309 5.41 -22.51 -34.16
N THR A 310 6.20 -21.89 -33.28
CA THR A 310 6.80 -22.52 -32.08
C THR A 310 6.80 -21.55 -30.92
N ASN A 311 6.72 -22.09 -29.71
CA ASN A 311 6.84 -21.30 -28.49
C ASN A 311 8.31 -20.84 -28.33
N GLY A 312 8.50 -19.55 -28.11
CA GLY A 312 9.80 -18.91 -27.88
C GLY A 312 9.88 -18.15 -26.57
N GLY A 313 8.82 -18.20 -25.76
CA GLY A 313 8.73 -17.46 -24.49
C GLY A 313 8.18 -16.04 -24.62
N ILE A 314 7.86 -15.44 -23.47
CA ILE A 314 7.19 -14.15 -23.40
C ILE A 314 7.97 -13.01 -24.07
N ALA A 315 9.30 -12.99 -23.92
CA ALA A 315 10.15 -11.96 -24.53
C ALA A 315 10.09 -12.02 -26.06
N ALA A 316 10.19 -13.23 -26.63
CA ALA A 316 10.15 -13.45 -28.06
C ALA A 316 8.75 -13.11 -28.64
N ALA A 317 7.67 -13.50 -27.97
CA ALA A 317 6.32 -13.15 -28.36
C ALA A 317 6.04 -11.64 -28.29
N SER A 318 6.53 -10.98 -27.23
CA SER A 318 6.42 -9.52 -27.07
C SER A 318 7.17 -8.78 -28.18
N ASN A 319 8.37 -9.23 -28.54
CA ASN A 319 9.13 -8.66 -29.66
C ASN A 319 8.43 -8.89 -31.01
N GLU A 320 7.82 -10.06 -31.21
CA GLU A 320 7.03 -10.34 -32.42
C GLU A 320 5.82 -9.39 -32.51
N ALA A 321 5.11 -9.18 -31.39
CA ALA A 321 4.00 -8.22 -31.35
C ALA A 321 4.48 -6.77 -31.57
N LEU A 322 5.66 -6.40 -31.07
CA LEU A 322 6.28 -5.09 -31.34
C LEU A 322 6.55 -4.85 -32.82
N THR A 323 6.86 -5.89 -33.62
CA THR A 323 7.05 -5.74 -35.07
C THR A 323 5.78 -5.31 -35.82
N LEU A 324 4.61 -5.52 -35.21
CA LEU A 324 3.29 -5.11 -35.74
C LEU A 324 2.92 -3.67 -35.37
N ALA A 325 3.69 -3.06 -34.46
CA ALA A 325 3.35 -1.76 -33.91
C ALA A 325 3.74 -0.61 -34.86
N ASP A 326 2.76 0.18 -35.30
CA ASP A 326 2.98 1.41 -36.09
C ASP A 326 2.92 2.68 -35.23
N GLY A 327 2.39 2.56 -34.00
CA GLY A 327 2.14 3.70 -33.13
C GLY A 327 3.42 4.46 -32.72
N GLU A 328 3.27 5.72 -32.44
CA GLU A 328 4.35 6.53 -31.84
C GLU A 328 4.68 6.08 -30.42
N PHE A 329 3.68 5.55 -29.71
CA PHE A 329 3.81 4.95 -28.40
C PHE A 329 3.39 3.48 -28.42
N VAL A 330 4.01 2.70 -27.56
CA VAL A 330 3.62 1.32 -27.28
C VAL A 330 3.14 1.21 -25.84
N ALA A 331 2.08 0.44 -25.63
CA ALA A 331 1.60 0.07 -24.30
C ALA A 331 1.69 -1.46 -24.15
N PHE A 332 1.87 -1.94 -22.92
CA PHE A 332 1.99 -3.37 -22.66
C PHE A 332 0.76 -3.86 -21.90
N LEU A 333 0.14 -4.92 -22.41
CA LEU A 333 -1.06 -5.55 -21.84
C LEU A 333 -0.89 -7.06 -21.85
N ASP A 334 -1.04 -7.72 -20.73
CA ASP A 334 -1.02 -9.16 -20.64
C ASP A 334 -2.35 -9.75 -21.17
N HIS A 335 -2.28 -10.93 -21.77
CA HIS A 335 -3.39 -11.55 -22.50
C HIS A 335 -4.59 -12.00 -21.65
N ASP A 336 -4.46 -11.99 -20.34
CA ASP A 336 -5.46 -12.39 -19.35
C ASP A 336 -5.96 -11.22 -18.49
N ASP A 337 -5.45 -9.99 -18.74
CA ASP A 337 -5.76 -8.77 -18.03
C ASP A 337 -6.69 -7.83 -18.82
N GLU A 338 -7.12 -6.75 -18.18
CA GLU A 338 -8.02 -5.76 -18.78
C GLU A 338 -7.53 -4.33 -18.52
N LEU A 339 -7.77 -3.45 -19.51
CA LEU A 339 -7.64 -1.99 -19.31
C LEU A 339 -8.99 -1.38 -18.95
N THR A 340 -8.99 -0.36 -18.09
CA THR A 340 -10.20 0.45 -17.90
C THR A 340 -10.52 1.23 -19.18
N PRO A 341 -11.80 1.58 -19.46
CA PRO A 341 -12.19 2.25 -20.70
C PRO A 341 -11.55 3.62 -20.94
N ASP A 342 -11.02 4.26 -19.89
CA ASP A 342 -10.34 5.55 -19.93
C ASP A 342 -8.80 5.46 -20.00
N ALA A 343 -8.24 4.27 -20.01
CA ALA A 343 -6.79 4.06 -19.87
C ALA A 343 -5.96 4.83 -20.92
N LEU A 344 -6.26 4.64 -22.20
CA LEU A 344 -5.54 5.33 -23.29
C LEU A 344 -5.89 6.83 -23.36
N PHE A 345 -7.12 7.21 -22.97
CA PHE A 345 -7.50 8.62 -22.90
C PHE A 345 -6.64 9.37 -21.87
N GLU A 346 -6.45 8.82 -20.68
CA GLU A 346 -5.67 9.45 -19.61
C GLU A 346 -4.17 9.51 -19.96
N ALA A 347 -3.63 8.47 -20.56
CA ALA A 347 -2.25 8.48 -21.05
C ALA A 347 -2.04 9.58 -22.12
N VAL A 348 -2.96 9.70 -23.07
CA VAL A 348 -2.86 10.72 -24.14
C VAL A 348 -3.17 12.12 -23.61
N ALA A 349 -4.06 12.27 -22.62
CA ALA A 349 -4.29 13.54 -21.95
C ALA A 349 -2.99 14.04 -21.29
N LEU A 350 -2.26 13.17 -20.57
CA LEU A 350 -0.94 13.51 -20.03
C LEU A 350 0.05 13.91 -21.14
N LEU A 351 0.07 13.21 -22.29
CA LEU A 351 0.91 13.57 -23.43
C LEU A 351 0.55 14.95 -24.04
N ASN A 352 -0.67 15.44 -23.87
CA ASN A 352 -1.04 16.78 -24.28
C ASN A 352 -0.58 17.85 -23.29
N GLU A 353 -0.37 17.50 -22.03
CA GLU A 353 0.21 18.37 -20.99
C GLU A 353 1.74 18.31 -20.99
N GLN A 354 2.30 17.11 -21.18
CA GLN A 354 3.73 16.79 -21.13
C GLN A 354 4.16 16.11 -22.43
N ARG A 355 4.33 16.91 -23.49
CA ARG A 355 4.62 16.40 -24.84
C ARG A 355 5.95 15.66 -24.98
N ASP A 356 6.87 15.95 -24.11
CA ASP A 356 8.21 15.34 -24.06
C ASP A 356 8.24 14.06 -23.23
N ALA A 357 7.13 13.64 -22.61
CA ALA A 357 7.05 12.38 -21.86
C ALA A 357 7.47 11.20 -22.75
N ASP A 358 8.35 10.37 -22.21
CA ASP A 358 8.88 9.18 -22.88
C ASP A 358 8.32 7.88 -22.29
N VAL A 359 8.12 7.84 -20.98
CA VAL A 359 7.55 6.72 -20.24
C VAL A 359 6.42 7.24 -19.35
N ILE A 360 5.28 6.58 -19.44
CA ILE A 360 4.11 6.84 -18.59
C ILE A 360 3.74 5.55 -17.90
N TYR A 361 3.44 5.60 -16.61
CA TYR A 361 2.86 4.47 -15.88
C TYR A 361 1.65 4.93 -15.09
N SER A 362 0.78 3.99 -14.73
CA SER A 362 -0.45 4.25 -13.97
C SER A 362 -0.55 3.40 -12.71
N ASP A 363 -1.56 3.69 -11.89
CA ASP A 363 -1.99 2.79 -10.82
C ASP A 363 -2.66 1.55 -11.41
N GLU A 364 -2.73 0.49 -10.61
CA GLU A 364 -3.36 -0.79 -10.95
C GLU A 364 -4.17 -1.34 -9.78
N ASP A 365 -5.04 -2.30 -10.05
CA ASP A 365 -5.67 -3.13 -9.02
C ASP A 365 -5.73 -4.60 -9.44
N LYS A 366 -6.21 -5.43 -8.55
CA LYS A 366 -6.42 -6.86 -8.83
C LYS A 366 -7.86 -7.10 -9.26
N LEU A 367 -8.02 -8.00 -10.23
CA LEU A 367 -9.31 -8.45 -10.76
C LEU A 367 -9.49 -9.93 -10.42
N ASP A 368 -10.40 -10.24 -9.52
CA ASP A 368 -10.73 -11.61 -9.17
C ASP A 368 -11.53 -12.30 -10.27
N LEU A 369 -11.63 -13.64 -10.24
CA LEU A 369 -12.28 -14.44 -11.30
C LEU A 369 -13.78 -14.15 -11.44
N ASP A 370 -14.40 -13.60 -10.41
CA ASP A 370 -15.81 -13.18 -10.39
C ASP A 370 -16.03 -11.74 -10.89
N GLY A 371 -14.95 -11.06 -11.28
CA GLY A 371 -14.98 -9.66 -11.71
C GLY A 371 -14.87 -8.64 -10.57
N THR A 372 -14.67 -9.08 -9.32
CA THR A 372 -14.46 -8.16 -8.19
C THR A 372 -13.08 -7.52 -8.26
N ARG A 373 -13.02 -6.20 -8.17
CA ARG A 373 -11.77 -5.44 -8.10
C ARG A 373 -11.32 -5.30 -6.66
N THR A 374 -10.03 -5.58 -6.41
CA THR A 374 -9.46 -5.63 -5.06
C THR A 374 -8.04 -5.06 -5.06
N GLU A 375 -7.44 -4.86 -3.90
CA GLU A 375 -6.01 -4.57 -3.72
C GLU A 375 -5.44 -3.52 -4.68
N ALA A 376 -6.01 -2.31 -4.67
CA ALA A 376 -5.43 -1.22 -5.45
C ALA A 376 -3.98 -0.94 -5.06
N TYR A 377 -3.15 -0.73 -6.06
CA TYR A 377 -1.82 -0.19 -5.89
C TYR A 377 -1.78 1.26 -6.39
N PHE A 378 -2.00 2.20 -5.48
CA PHE A 378 -1.83 3.62 -5.69
C PHE A 378 -0.35 3.96 -5.58
N LYS A 379 0.31 4.09 -6.71
CA LYS A 379 1.76 4.22 -6.83
C LYS A 379 2.24 5.63 -6.52
N PRO A 380 3.49 5.82 -6.09
CA PRO A 380 4.10 7.16 -6.02
C PRO A 380 4.40 7.68 -7.43
N ASP A 381 4.62 8.99 -7.55
CA ASP A 381 5.32 9.57 -8.70
C ASP A 381 6.74 8.99 -8.79
N TRP A 382 7.45 9.26 -9.87
CA TRP A 382 8.74 8.61 -10.14
C TRP A 382 9.71 8.69 -8.96
N SER A 383 10.08 7.52 -8.46
CA SER A 383 10.88 7.29 -7.27
C SER A 383 12.06 6.36 -7.63
N PRO A 384 13.19 6.91 -8.10
CA PRO A 384 14.29 6.12 -8.65
C PRO A 384 14.86 5.08 -7.68
N GLU A 385 15.07 5.45 -6.42
CA GLU A 385 15.62 4.54 -5.43
C GLU A 385 14.63 3.43 -5.08
N HIS A 386 13.33 3.72 -5.11
CA HIS A 386 12.30 2.70 -4.94
C HIS A 386 12.25 1.75 -6.15
N PHE A 387 12.34 2.30 -7.36
CA PHE A 387 12.33 1.48 -8.57
C PHE A 387 13.50 0.50 -8.62
N LEU A 388 14.68 0.92 -8.17
CA LEU A 388 15.87 0.05 -8.07
C LEU A 388 15.75 -1.02 -6.95
N THR A 389 14.77 -0.89 -6.06
CA THR A 389 14.48 -1.87 -5.02
C THR A 389 13.34 -2.81 -5.42
N ASN A 390 12.37 -2.32 -6.18
CA ASN A 390 11.17 -3.04 -6.59
C ASN A 390 10.62 -2.43 -7.88
N MET A 391 10.25 -3.26 -8.85
CA MET A 391 9.55 -2.80 -10.05
C MET A 391 8.11 -2.37 -9.73
N TYR A 392 7.94 -1.27 -9.02
CA TYR A 392 6.62 -0.80 -8.58
C TYR A 392 5.79 -0.22 -9.73
N THR A 393 6.38 0.17 -10.85
CA THR A 393 5.64 0.74 -11.98
C THR A 393 4.72 -0.27 -12.67
N CYS A 394 5.09 -1.56 -12.70
CA CYS A 394 4.35 -2.69 -13.27
C CYS A 394 3.44 -2.32 -14.47
N HIS A 395 2.14 -2.18 -14.26
CA HIS A 395 1.12 -1.90 -15.26
C HIS A 395 0.31 -0.64 -14.87
N LEU A 396 -0.33 0.05 -15.78
CA LEU A 396 -0.12 0.11 -17.21
C LEU A 396 1.16 0.90 -17.49
N MET A 397 1.92 0.47 -18.49
CA MET A 397 3.08 1.23 -18.95
C MET A 397 2.87 1.60 -20.42
N VAL A 398 3.10 2.89 -20.75
CA VAL A 398 3.07 3.43 -22.12
C VAL A 398 4.42 4.09 -22.39
N VAL A 399 5.10 3.67 -23.44
CA VAL A 399 6.49 4.05 -23.73
C VAL A 399 6.59 4.57 -25.17
N ARG A 400 7.40 5.58 -25.41
CA ARG A 400 7.71 6.04 -26.76
C ARG A 400 8.41 4.91 -27.54
N ARG A 401 7.79 4.45 -28.64
CA ARG A 401 8.23 3.28 -29.40
C ARG A 401 9.71 3.36 -29.81
N ALA A 402 10.16 4.53 -30.30
CA ALA A 402 11.54 4.72 -30.69
C ALA A 402 12.58 4.46 -29.58
N LEU A 403 12.19 4.61 -28.30
CA LEU A 403 13.07 4.24 -27.18
C LEU A 403 13.12 2.73 -26.99
N VAL A 404 12.00 2.02 -27.09
CA VAL A 404 11.93 0.56 -27.02
C VAL A 404 12.78 -0.05 -28.14
N GLU A 405 12.68 0.47 -29.36
CA GLU A 405 13.49 0.05 -30.50
C GLU A 405 14.98 0.31 -30.27
N ARG A 406 15.31 1.50 -29.74
CA ARG A 406 16.71 1.89 -29.45
C ARG A 406 17.39 0.96 -28.45
N VAL A 407 16.67 0.50 -27.44
CA VAL A 407 17.23 -0.44 -26.45
C VAL A 407 17.12 -1.91 -26.90
N GLY A 408 16.56 -2.18 -28.10
CA GLY A 408 16.50 -3.51 -28.70
C GLY A 408 15.33 -4.38 -28.20
N GLY A 409 14.23 -3.78 -27.69
CA GLY A 409 13.06 -4.52 -27.25
C GLY A 409 13.30 -5.36 -25.99
N PHE A 410 12.58 -6.47 -25.85
CA PHE A 410 12.72 -7.42 -24.74
C PHE A 410 13.90 -8.38 -24.97
N ARG A 411 14.59 -8.75 -23.90
CA ARG A 411 15.74 -9.68 -23.97
C ARG A 411 15.36 -11.07 -23.47
N ASP A 412 15.86 -12.09 -24.12
CA ASP A 412 15.78 -13.48 -23.65
C ASP A 412 16.56 -13.68 -22.34
N GLY A 413 16.11 -14.63 -21.52
CA GLY A 413 16.77 -14.98 -20.26
C GLY A 413 16.32 -14.14 -19.05
N TYR A 414 15.37 -13.23 -19.26
CA TYR A 414 14.76 -12.42 -18.18
C TYR A 414 13.28 -12.75 -17.98
N ASP A 415 12.83 -13.92 -18.42
CA ASP A 415 11.43 -14.33 -18.32
C ASP A 415 10.87 -14.20 -16.89
N GLY A 416 9.76 -13.49 -16.77
CA GLY A 416 9.12 -13.13 -15.52
C GLY A 416 9.64 -11.83 -14.86
N ALA A 417 10.71 -11.23 -15.43
CA ALA A 417 11.22 -9.89 -15.13
C ALA A 417 11.71 -9.17 -16.41
N GLN A 418 11.19 -9.59 -17.58
CA GLN A 418 11.54 -9.01 -18.89
C GLN A 418 11.14 -7.54 -19.00
N ASP A 419 10.06 -7.15 -18.35
CA ASP A 419 9.56 -5.79 -18.19
C ASP A 419 10.51 -4.95 -17.32
N TYR A 420 10.97 -5.49 -16.20
CA TYR A 420 11.94 -4.83 -15.34
C TYR A 420 13.25 -4.57 -16.06
N ASP A 421 13.78 -5.59 -16.78
CA ASP A 421 14.96 -5.44 -17.62
C ASP A 421 14.77 -4.36 -18.69
N LEU A 422 13.61 -4.33 -19.36
CA LEU A 422 13.31 -3.32 -20.37
C LEU A 422 13.36 -1.91 -19.75
N VAL A 423 12.66 -1.69 -18.64
CA VAL A 423 12.61 -0.36 -18.01
C VAL A 423 13.99 0.07 -17.52
N LEU A 424 14.78 -0.82 -16.89
CA LEU A 424 16.15 -0.51 -16.47
C LEU A 424 17.06 -0.08 -17.63
N ARG A 425 16.81 -0.57 -18.85
CA ARG A 425 17.51 -0.12 -20.06
C ARG A 425 16.96 1.20 -20.61
N LEU A 426 15.65 1.44 -20.45
CA LEU A 426 15.04 2.72 -20.80
C LEU A 426 15.56 3.86 -19.90
N LEU A 427 15.83 3.59 -18.60
CA LEU A 427 16.42 4.57 -17.68
C LEU A 427 17.80 5.07 -18.13
N ASP A 428 18.55 4.28 -18.90
CA ASP A 428 19.82 4.71 -19.48
C ASP A 428 19.64 5.73 -20.63
N GLN A 429 18.41 5.89 -21.15
CA GLN A 429 18.08 6.73 -22.29
C GLN A 429 17.23 7.95 -21.96
N THR A 430 16.47 7.93 -20.86
CA THR A 430 15.56 9.02 -20.51
C THR A 430 15.31 9.14 -19.01
N SER A 431 15.07 10.36 -18.57
CA SER A 431 14.55 10.71 -17.24
C SER A 431 13.11 11.22 -17.27
N ARG A 432 12.48 11.29 -18.46
CA ARG A 432 11.13 11.84 -18.68
C ARG A 432 10.07 10.78 -18.44
N ILE A 433 9.91 10.41 -17.16
CA ILE A 433 9.00 9.39 -16.68
C ILE A 433 7.89 10.05 -15.88
N HIS A 434 6.64 9.78 -16.24
CA HIS A 434 5.48 10.44 -15.68
C HIS A 434 4.48 9.41 -15.15
N HIS A 435 3.76 9.78 -14.11
CA HIS A 435 2.76 8.97 -13.46
C HIS A 435 1.34 9.52 -13.71
N VAL A 436 0.42 8.66 -14.08
CA VAL A 436 -1.01 8.91 -14.09
C VAL A 436 -1.62 8.28 -12.83
N ALA A 437 -1.94 9.11 -11.83
CA ALA A 437 -2.49 8.66 -10.55
C ALA A 437 -3.96 8.21 -10.69
N LYS A 438 -4.19 7.20 -11.52
CA LYS A 438 -5.49 6.56 -11.77
C LYS A 438 -5.30 5.06 -11.96
N VAL A 439 -6.26 4.27 -11.47
CA VAL A 439 -6.28 2.81 -11.67
C VAL A 439 -6.77 2.53 -13.08
N LEU A 440 -5.83 2.30 -14.00
CA LEU A 440 -6.08 2.12 -15.43
C LEU A 440 -5.89 0.69 -15.91
N TYR A 441 -5.30 -0.16 -15.09
CA TYR A 441 -4.99 -1.56 -15.38
C TYR A 441 -5.58 -2.47 -14.30
N GLN A 442 -6.16 -3.59 -14.73
CA GLN A 442 -6.82 -4.58 -13.90
C GLN A 442 -6.09 -5.92 -14.04
N TRP A 443 -5.26 -6.23 -13.07
CA TRP A 443 -4.42 -7.43 -13.07
C TRP A 443 -5.19 -8.64 -12.55
N ARG A 444 -5.50 -9.59 -13.44
CA ARG A 444 -6.36 -10.73 -13.12
C ARG A 444 -5.64 -11.80 -12.29
N ARG A 445 -6.30 -12.27 -11.24
CA ARG A 445 -5.83 -13.37 -10.41
C ARG A 445 -6.29 -14.71 -10.97
N ILE A 446 -5.51 -15.29 -11.87
CA ILE A 446 -5.73 -16.68 -12.29
C ILE A 446 -4.82 -17.64 -11.51
N PRO A 447 -5.26 -18.91 -11.27
CA PRO A 447 -4.41 -19.91 -10.63
C PRO A 447 -3.08 -20.07 -11.38
N GLY A 448 -1.96 -19.93 -10.69
CA GLY A 448 -0.60 -20.04 -11.26
C GLY A 448 -0.03 -18.75 -11.86
N SER A 449 -0.77 -17.63 -11.87
CA SER A 449 -0.21 -16.32 -12.23
C SER A 449 0.60 -15.73 -11.08
N ALA A 450 1.49 -14.78 -11.40
CA ALA A 450 2.21 -14.00 -10.41
C ALA A 450 1.28 -13.16 -9.51
N ALA A 451 0.07 -12.85 -10.00
CA ALA A 451 -0.98 -12.16 -9.23
C ALA A 451 -1.58 -13.01 -8.10
N ALA A 452 -1.52 -14.35 -8.20
CA ALA A 452 -2.18 -15.24 -7.24
C ALA A 452 -1.36 -15.50 -5.97
N HIS A 453 -0.02 -15.57 -6.06
CA HIS A 453 0.87 -15.84 -4.91
C HIS A 453 2.24 -15.19 -5.09
N GLU A 454 2.77 -14.56 -4.04
CA GLU A 454 4.11 -13.94 -4.03
C GLU A 454 5.26 -14.92 -4.31
N GLY A 455 5.08 -16.21 -4.16
CA GLY A 455 6.08 -17.26 -4.42
C GLY A 455 5.92 -18.02 -5.75
N ALA A 456 5.00 -17.61 -6.64
CA ALA A 456 4.62 -18.40 -7.80
C ALA A 456 5.75 -18.61 -8.84
N LYS A 457 6.78 -17.76 -8.87
CA LYS A 457 7.85 -17.82 -9.87
C LYS A 457 9.25 -17.51 -9.28
N PRO A 458 9.93 -18.45 -8.60
CA PRO A 458 11.28 -18.21 -8.06
C PRO A 458 12.27 -17.72 -9.12
N ARG A 459 12.19 -18.26 -10.35
CA ARG A 459 13.04 -17.85 -11.48
C ARG A 459 12.89 -16.38 -11.87
N ALA A 460 11.70 -15.80 -11.67
CA ALA A 460 11.46 -14.38 -11.94
C ALA A 460 12.20 -13.47 -10.95
N HIS A 461 12.31 -13.87 -9.66
CA HIS A 461 13.14 -13.15 -8.69
C HIS A 461 14.60 -13.13 -9.10
N ASP A 462 15.15 -14.27 -9.51
CA ASP A 462 16.56 -14.34 -9.97
C ASP A 462 16.75 -13.55 -11.27
N ALA A 463 15.77 -13.54 -12.17
CA ALA A 463 15.83 -12.75 -13.40
C ALA A 463 15.86 -11.24 -13.10
N GLY A 464 15.05 -10.77 -12.13
CA GLY A 464 15.08 -9.38 -11.69
C GLY A 464 16.39 -8.98 -11.02
N ALA A 465 16.99 -9.86 -10.22
CA ALA A 465 18.33 -9.64 -9.67
C ALA A 465 19.38 -9.47 -10.78
N ARG A 466 19.39 -10.36 -11.80
CA ARG A 466 20.29 -10.24 -12.97
C ARG A 466 20.06 -8.95 -13.75
N ALA A 467 18.80 -8.50 -13.90
CA ALA A 467 18.50 -7.24 -14.58
C ALA A 467 19.10 -6.03 -13.84
N LEU A 468 19.05 -6.04 -12.51
CA LEU A 468 19.71 -5.03 -11.66
C LEU A 468 21.24 -5.13 -11.71
N GLU A 469 21.82 -6.33 -11.69
CA GLU A 469 23.28 -6.52 -11.85
C GLU A 469 23.76 -5.96 -13.20
N ASP A 470 22.99 -6.18 -14.28
CA ASP A 470 23.27 -5.60 -15.59
C ASP A 470 23.17 -4.07 -15.56
N TYR A 471 22.16 -3.53 -14.90
CA TYR A 471 22.02 -2.08 -14.72
C TYR A 471 23.21 -1.49 -13.96
N VAL A 472 23.61 -2.09 -12.83
CA VAL A 472 24.78 -1.70 -12.04
C VAL A 472 26.04 -1.70 -12.91
N ARG A 473 26.25 -2.75 -13.73
CA ARG A 473 27.39 -2.88 -14.62
C ARG A 473 27.40 -1.83 -15.73
N ARG A 474 26.26 -1.63 -16.41
CA ARG A 474 26.12 -0.63 -17.50
C ARG A 474 26.38 0.80 -17.00
N ASN A 475 25.87 1.12 -15.81
CA ASN A 475 26.02 2.43 -15.20
C ASN A 475 27.34 2.59 -14.41
N LYS A 476 28.22 1.56 -14.42
CA LYS A 476 29.50 1.56 -13.70
C LYS A 476 29.34 1.93 -12.22
N LEU A 477 28.26 1.46 -11.60
CA LEU A 477 28.01 1.67 -10.19
C LEU A 477 28.87 0.68 -9.37
N ASP A 478 29.53 1.18 -8.34
CA ASP A 478 30.23 0.30 -7.40
C ASP A 478 29.26 -0.18 -6.32
N ALA A 479 28.51 -1.22 -6.66
CA ALA A 479 27.45 -1.76 -5.84
C ALA A 479 27.26 -3.26 -6.09
N GLU A 480 26.66 -3.95 -5.13
CA GLU A 480 26.24 -5.34 -5.23
C GLU A 480 24.70 -5.44 -5.07
N ILE A 481 24.12 -6.45 -5.69
CA ILE A 481 22.68 -6.73 -5.57
C ILE A 481 22.50 -7.86 -4.57
N LEU A 482 21.68 -7.59 -3.55
CA LEU A 482 21.34 -8.55 -2.49
C LEU A 482 19.83 -8.78 -2.48
N PRO A 483 19.36 -9.95 -2.02
CA PRO A 483 17.94 -10.17 -1.79
C PRO A 483 17.44 -9.21 -0.69
N GLY A 484 16.24 -8.66 -0.88
CA GLY A 484 15.54 -7.86 0.12
C GLY A 484 14.72 -8.72 1.10
N ALA A 485 13.87 -8.07 1.88
CA ALA A 485 13.05 -8.74 2.90
C ALA A 485 11.85 -9.51 2.31
N LEU A 486 11.49 -9.27 1.06
CA LEU A 486 10.38 -9.91 0.34
C LEU A 486 10.84 -10.41 -1.01
N THR A 487 10.11 -11.38 -1.57
CA THR A 487 10.28 -11.78 -2.98
C THR A 487 10.04 -10.57 -3.89
N TYR A 488 10.84 -10.41 -4.93
CA TYR A 488 10.85 -9.26 -5.85
C TYR A 488 11.24 -7.91 -5.22
N VAL A 489 11.71 -7.90 -3.99
CA VAL A 489 12.37 -6.76 -3.37
C VAL A 489 13.87 -7.03 -3.31
N TYR A 490 14.67 -6.07 -3.73
CA TYR A 490 16.11 -6.16 -3.81
C TYR A 490 16.76 -5.06 -2.97
N ARG A 491 18.01 -5.29 -2.54
CA ARG A 491 18.87 -4.28 -1.95
C ARG A 491 20.04 -4.00 -2.90
N ILE A 492 20.16 -2.76 -3.36
CA ILE A 492 21.40 -2.27 -3.93
C ILE A 492 22.27 -1.77 -2.79
N ARG A 493 23.39 -2.46 -2.53
CA ARG A 493 24.36 -2.09 -1.52
C ARG A 493 25.53 -1.40 -2.20
N TYR A 494 25.62 -0.08 -2.06
CA TYR A 494 26.69 0.71 -2.61
C TYR A 494 27.94 0.59 -1.75
N ARG A 495 29.10 0.38 -2.38
CA ARG A 495 30.38 0.43 -1.68
C ARG A 495 30.71 1.86 -1.29
N ILE A 496 31.28 2.03 -0.11
CA ILE A 496 31.69 3.35 0.36
C ILE A 496 32.98 3.73 -0.37
N LYS A 497 32.99 4.92 -0.96
CA LYS A 497 34.14 5.47 -1.67
C LYS A 497 35.08 6.16 -0.67
N GLY A 498 36.26 5.61 -0.51
CA GLY A 498 37.21 6.09 0.47
C GLY A 498 36.75 5.84 1.92
N GLU A 499 37.13 6.75 2.78
CA GLU A 499 36.74 6.75 4.20
C GLU A 499 36.28 8.15 4.62
N PRO A 500 35.12 8.64 4.14
CA PRO A 500 34.66 9.98 4.46
C PRO A 500 34.44 10.15 5.97
N LEU A 501 34.85 11.30 6.53
CA LEU A 501 34.61 11.62 7.92
C LEU A 501 33.13 12.00 8.12
N ILE A 502 32.50 11.43 9.15
CA ILE A 502 31.14 11.75 9.53
C ILE A 502 31.14 12.57 10.82
N SER A 503 30.59 13.78 10.79
CA SER A 503 30.33 14.56 12.00
C SER A 503 28.93 14.21 12.53
N ILE A 504 28.90 13.48 13.65
CA ILE A 504 27.65 13.13 14.35
C ILE A 504 27.28 14.30 15.26
N VAL A 505 26.20 14.98 14.96
CA VAL A 505 25.67 16.13 15.67
C VAL A 505 24.59 15.66 16.64
N LEU A 506 24.92 15.63 17.93
CA LEU A 506 23.95 15.38 18.99
C LEU A 506 23.37 16.71 19.48
N PRO A 507 22.10 16.78 19.92
CA PRO A 507 21.63 17.93 20.68
C PRO A 507 22.32 17.97 22.06
N ALA A 508 22.25 19.09 22.75
CA ALA A 508 22.75 19.19 24.12
C ALA A 508 22.14 18.11 25.01
N VAL A 509 22.92 17.59 25.93
CA VAL A 509 22.39 16.61 26.90
C VAL A 509 21.24 17.27 27.66
N PRO A 510 20.02 16.71 27.59
CA PRO A 510 18.90 17.27 28.33
C PRO A 510 19.19 17.25 29.83
N ASP A 511 18.60 18.17 30.58
CA ASP A 511 18.71 18.17 32.04
C ASP A 511 18.16 16.84 32.59
N VAL A 512 19.08 15.91 32.86
CA VAL A 512 18.77 14.50 33.15
C VAL A 512 18.50 14.32 34.63
N GLY A 513 17.47 14.99 35.15
CA GLY A 513 16.98 14.75 36.50
C GLY A 513 16.48 13.32 36.76
N HIS A 514 16.31 12.50 35.68
CA HIS A 514 15.86 11.12 35.76
C HIS A 514 16.96 10.11 35.37
N ARG A 515 17.19 9.13 36.27
CA ARG A 515 18.14 8.01 36.06
C ARG A 515 17.97 7.34 34.69
N ASP A 516 16.74 7.21 34.22
CA ASP A 516 16.46 6.57 32.93
C ASP A 516 16.98 7.33 31.72
N ARG A 517 16.96 8.68 31.75
CA ARG A 517 17.53 9.51 30.69
C ARG A 517 19.03 9.42 30.62
N ARG A 518 19.70 9.47 31.79
CA ARG A 518 21.16 9.27 31.86
C ARG A 518 21.56 7.94 31.27
N ASN A 519 20.92 6.85 31.69
CA ASN A 519 21.17 5.53 31.17
C ASN A 519 20.93 5.45 29.64
N ALA A 520 19.95 6.17 29.10
CA ALA A 520 19.72 6.23 27.67
C ALA A 520 20.83 6.94 26.90
N CYS A 521 21.34 8.05 27.44
CA CYS A 521 22.50 8.75 26.85
C CYS A 521 23.76 7.87 26.89
N GLU A 522 24.05 7.22 28.00
CA GLU A 522 25.22 6.32 28.16
C GLU A 522 25.09 5.12 27.19
N ARG A 523 23.92 4.50 27.08
CA ARG A 523 23.69 3.43 26.10
C ARG A 523 23.94 3.88 24.65
N MET A 524 23.52 5.10 24.30
CA MET A 524 23.73 5.62 22.95
C MET A 524 25.22 5.87 22.68
N LEU A 525 25.97 6.48 23.61
CA LEU A 525 27.41 6.68 23.45
C LEU A 525 28.17 5.36 23.35
N ASN A 526 27.78 4.35 24.14
CA ASN A 526 28.31 2.99 24.02
C ASN A 526 27.96 2.35 22.65
N MET A 527 26.76 2.59 22.14
CA MET A 527 26.36 2.14 20.79
C MET A 527 27.27 2.74 19.70
N LEU A 528 27.63 4.01 19.79
CA LEU A 528 28.55 4.63 18.84
C LEU A 528 29.95 3.95 18.87
N VAL A 529 30.38 3.50 20.02
CA VAL A 529 31.68 2.82 20.17
C VAL A 529 31.64 1.34 19.78
N GLU A 530 30.64 0.61 20.28
CA GLU A 530 30.56 -0.85 20.17
C GLU A 530 29.58 -1.33 19.10
N GLY A 531 28.53 -0.54 18.89
CA GLY A 531 27.39 -0.88 18.05
C GLY A 531 27.46 -0.37 16.61
N THR A 532 28.63 0.09 16.14
CA THR A 532 28.85 0.45 14.73
C THR A 532 30.14 -0.12 14.17
N THR A 533 30.13 -0.55 12.92
CA THR A 533 31.31 -1.05 12.21
C THR A 533 32.11 0.08 11.57
N TYR A 534 31.47 1.14 11.11
CA TYR A 534 32.14 2.32 10.54
C TYR A 534 32.80 3.13 11.64
N ARG A 535 34.10 3.44 11.52
CA ARG A 535 34.92 4.01 12.61
C ARG A 535 35.34 5.44 12.38
N ARG A 536 35.23 5.98 11.17
CA ARG A 536 35.72 7.31 10.85
C ARG A 536 34.63 8.36 11.07
N PHE A 537 34.45 8.73 12.34
CA PHE A 537 33.51 9.78 12.75
C PHE A 537 34.01 10.60 13.93
N GLU A 538 33.51 11.81 14.05
CA GLU A 538 33.59 12.67 15.22
C GLU A 538 32.21 12.88 15.83
N VAL A 539 32.12 13.15 17.12
CA VAL A 539 30.86 13.49 17.81
C VAL A 539 30.93 14.95 18.25
N LEU A 540 29.94 15.74 17.84
CA LEU A 540 29.81 17.14 18.21
C LEU A 540 28.69 17.28 19.25
N LEU A 541 29.07 17.79 20.43
CA LEU A 541 28.17 17.93 21.56
C LEU A 541 28.06 19.41 22.00
N PRO A 542 26.90 20.05 21.78
CA PRO A 542 26.61 21.38 22.32
C PRO A 542 26.68 21.39 23.86
N VAL A 543 27.44 22.32 24.41
CA VAL A 543 27.57 22.50 25.85
C VAL A 543 27.38 23.98 26.24
N ASP A 544 26.76 24.25 27.39
CA ASP A 544 26.62 25.60 27.93
C ASP A 544 27.98 26.10 28.43
N ARG A 545 28.42 27.26 27.93
CA ARG A 545 29.68 27.92 28.36
C ARG A 545 29.77 28.12 29.88
N GLY A 546 28.63 28.29 30.56
CA GLY A 546 28.57 28.43 32.01
C GLY A 546 28.66 27.13 32.80
N ARG A 547 28.53 25.97 32.13
CA ARG A 547 28.44 24.63 32.72
C ARG A 547 29.42 23.61 32.12
N ALA A 548 30.48 24.07 31.46
CA ALA A 548 31.39 23.20 30.67
C ALA A 548 32.11 22.08 31.47
N ALA A 549 31.90 21.97 32.79
CA ALA A 549 32.52 20.94 33.62
C ALA A 549 31.60 19.85 34.15
N ASP A 550 30.28 19.91 33.89
CA ASP A 550 29.31 18.96 34.44
C ASP A 550 28.57 18.18 33.35
N LEU A 551 29.30 17.44 32.52
CA LEU A 551 28.68 16.36 31.75
C LEU A 551 28.19 15.28 32.74
N THR A 552 26.90 15.28 33.03
CA THR A 552 26.25 14.32 33.92
C THR A 552 26.16 12.91 33.34
N VAL A 553 26.84 12.65 32.18
CA VAL A 553 26.85 11.41 31.43
C VAL A 553 28.28 10.91 31.29
N ASN A 554 28.51 9.61 31.54
CA ASN A 554 29.82 8.99 31.34
C ASN A 554 30.12 8.82 29.83
N ILE A 555 31.12 9.53 29.34
CA ILE A 555 31.60 9.41 27.95
C ILE A 555 32.63 8.26 27.92
N PRO A 556 32.45 7.26 27.00
CA PRO A 556 33.46 6.22 26.83
C PRO A 556 34.84 6.81 26.47
N GLN A 557 35.91 6.32 27.09
CA GLN A 557 37.28 6.85 26.91
C GLN A 557 37.82 6.80 25.48
N ASN A 558 37.30 5.86 24.68
CA ASN A 558 37.66 5.65 23.28
C ASN A 558 36.72 6.37 22.30
N LEU A 559 35.85 7.25 22.77
CA LEU A 559 34.98 8.08 21.94
C LEU A 559 35.49 9.52 21.90
N ALA A 560 35.92 9.96 20.71
CA ALA A 560 36.31 11.36 20.50
C ALA A 560 35.06 12.24 20.46
N VAL A 561 34.78 12.96 21.53
CA VAL A 561 33.70 13.93 21.61
C VAL A 561 34.31 15.32 21.61
N ARG A 562 33.86 16.17 20.69
CA ARG A 562 34.21 17.56 20.60
C ARG A 562 33.07 18.41 21.16
N GLU A 563 33.33 19.06 22.30
CA GLU A 563 32.37 19.98 22.87
C GLU A 563 32.29 21.27 22.05
N ILE A 564 31.08 21.75 21.83
CA ILE A 564 30.78 22.98 21.10
C ILE A 564 30.20 24.00 22.10
N PRO A 565 31.03 24.92 22.64
CA PRO A 565 30.58 25.89 23.63
C PRO A 565 29.55 26.85 23.05
N MET A 566 28.41 26.97 23.72
CA MET A 566 27.29 27.84 23.32
C MET A 566 26.91 28.80 24.43
N ASP A 567 26.39 29.97 24.06
CA ASP A 567 25.76 30.86 25.03
C ASP A 567 24.32 30.39 25.34
N ALA A 568 23.73 30.97 26.40
CA ALA A 568 22.38 30.60 26.84
C ALA A 568 21.30 30.82 25.79
N ALA A 569 21.48 31.72 24.80
CA ALA A 569 20.53 31.95 23.73
C ALA A 569 20.60 30.84 22.69
N ALA A 570 21.80 30.41 22.30
CA ALA A 570 22.04 29.31 21.38
C ALA A 570 21.63 27.95 22.00
N MET A 571 21.71 27.79 23.31
CA MET A 571 21.24 26.61 24.02
C MET A 571 19.72 26.46 24.05
N ARG A 572 18.96 27.51 23.73
CA ARG A 572 17.49 27.45 23.66
C ARG A 572 17.02 26.87 22.32
N GLY A 573 16.61 25.65 22.35
CA GLY A 573 16.00 24.95 21.18
C GLY A 573 17.01 24.09 20.44
N ARG A 574 16.55 22.87 20.14
CA ARG A 574 17.30 21.81 19.46
C ARG A 574 17.88 22.27 18.12
N VAL A 575 17.07 22.94 17.30
CA VAL A 575 17.46 23.39 15.95
C VAL A 575 18.67 24.32 15.98
N ARG A 576 18.69 25.29 16.91
CA ARG A 576 19.83 26.21 17.09
C ARG A 576 21.10 25.49 17.51
N GLN A 577 20.97 24.54 18.43
CA GLN A 577 22.09 23.71 18.87
C GLN A 577 22.66 22.91 17.70
N GLN A 578 21.82 22.23 16.92
CA GLN A 578 22.23 21.44 15.77
C GLN A 578 22.87 22.31 14.67
N LYS A 579 22.28 23.45 14.37
CA LYS A 579 22.79 24.41 13.38
C LYS A 579 24.16 24.94 13.77
N ARG A 580 24.36 25.31 15.05
CA ARG A 580 25.64 25.82 15.54
C ARG A 580 26.71 24.74 15.53
N ALA A 581 26.38 23.51 15.97
CA ALA A 581 27.31 22.39 15.96
C ALA A 581 27.68 21.97 14.51
N ALA A 582 26.73 22.00 13.60
CA ALA A 582 26.98 21.70 12.20
C ALA A 582 27.90 22.73 11.52
N ALA A 583 27.90 24.00 11.97
CA ALA A 583 28.82 25.02 11.47
C ALA A 583 30.29 24.76 11.85
N ASP A 584 30.51 24.09 12.98
CA ASP A 584 31.86 23.71 13.47
C ASP A 584 32.27 22.29 13.00
N ALA A 585 31.40 21.58 12.27
CA ALA A 585 31.69 20.24 11.77
C ALA A 585 32.83 20.23 10.74
N THR A 586 33.67 19.20 10.81
CA THR A 586 34.80 19.01 9.87
C THR A 586 34.61 17.86 8.91
N GLY A 587 33.63 16.98 9.19
CA GLY A 587 33.33 15.81 8.37
C GLY A 587 32.73 16.15 7.00
N ASP A 588 32.87 15.22 6.06
CA ASP A 588 32.25 15.30 4.73
C ASP A 588 30.75 15.16 4.81
N HIS A 589 30.28 14.38 5.78
CA HIS A 589 28.86 14.14 6.05
C HIS A 589 28.50 14.62 7.46
N LEU A 590 27.29 15.17 7.60
CA LEU A 590 26.62 15.47 8.86
C LEU A 590 25.60 14.37 9.15
N LEU A 591 25.60 13.86 10.37
CA LEU A 591 24.56 12.99 10.88
C LEU A 591 23.91 13.65 12.08
N PHE A 592 22.70 14.15 11.92
CA PHE A 592 21.87 14.58 13.05
C PHE A 592 21.27 13.33 13.71
N LEU A 593 21.55 13.16 14.99
CA LEU A 593 21.14 11.98 15.73
C LEU A 593 20.57 12.41 17.08
N ASP A 594 19.39 11.91 17.46
CA ASP A 594 18.77 12.25 18.73
C ASP A 594 19.12 11.25 19.83
N TRP A 595 19.08 11.74 21.08
CA TRP A 595 19.29 10.89 22.24
C TRP A 595 18.21 9.79 22.34
N GLY A 596 18.55 8.68 23.01
CA GLY A 596 17.62 7.56 23.22
C GLY A 596 17.47 6.61 22.05
N LEU A 597 18.15 6.84 20.92
CA LEU A 597 18.23 5.91 19.81
C LEU A 597 19.19 4.76 20.10
N GLN A 598 18.77 3.53 19.81
CA GLN A 598 19.58 2.33 19.88
C GLN A 598 19.49 1.59 18.55
N ALA A 599 20.61 1.46 17.86
CA ALA A 599 20.66 0.74 16.58
C ALA A 599 20.36 -0.75 16.79
N THR A 600 19.63 -1.33 15.82
CA THR A 600 19.29 -2.76 15.84
C THR A 600 20.30 -3.60 15.06
N ASP A 601 21.18 -2.97 14.30
CA ASP A 601 22.21 -3.61 13.48
C ASP A 601 23.48 -2.75 13.52
N ARG A 602 24.67 -3.36 13.40
CA ARG A 602 25.95 -2.65 13.49
C ARG A 602 26.35 -1.93 12.20
N GLU A 603 25.74 -2.26 11.07
CA GLU A 603 25.99 -1.66 9.76
C GLU A 603 25.15 -0.41 9.50
N TRP A 604 24.37 0.05 10.48
CA TRP A 604 23.43 1.16 10.34
C TRP A 604 24.05 2.45 9.79
N LEU A 605 25.28 2.77 10.21
CA LEU A 605 25.97 4.00 9.79
C LEU A 605 26.44 3.87 8.34
N THR A 606 26.95 2.71 7.97
CA THR A 606 27.29 2.36 6.59
C THR A 606 26.05 2.42 5.69
N ALA A 607 24.91 1.87 6.15
CA ALA A 607 23.67 1.87 5.39
C ALA A 607 23.11 3.27 5.10
N LEU A 608 23.32 4.24 5.96
CA LEU A 608 23.01 5.65 5.70
C LEU A 608 24.01 6.25 4.70
N LEU A 609 25.30 5.96 4.87
CA LEU A 609 26.37 6.50 4.06
C LEU A 609 26.33 5.97 2.61
N GLU A 610 25.87 4.72 2.39
CA GLU A 610 25.63 4.13 1.06
C GLU A 610 24.87 5.09 0.14
N PHE A 611 23.85 5.75 0.65
CA PHE A 611 23.02 6.71 -0.10
C PHE A 611 23.50 8.15 0.03
N SER A 612 23.96 8.58 1.20
CA SER A 612 24.40 9.96 1.42
C SER A 612 25.58 10.37 0.55
N GLN A 613 26.44 9.43 0.15
CA GLN A 613 27.56 9.69 -0.77
C GLN A 613 27.14 9.87 -2.23
N GLN A 614 25.88 9.52 -2.61
CA GLN A 614 25.40 9.67 -3.98
C GLN A 614 25.09 11.14 -4.29
N ALA A 615 25.59 11.63 -5.44
CA ALA A 615 25.51 13.05 -5.80
C ALA A 615 24.07 13.61 -5.81
N ALA A 616 23.11 12.80 -6.22
CA ALA A 616 21.72 13.22 -6.35
C ALA A 616 20.91 13.12 -5.02
N ILE A 617 21.51 12.58 -3.95
CA ILE A 617 20.83 12.41 -2.66
C ILE A 617 21.19 13.56 -1.72
N GLY A 618 20.18 14.26 -1.22
CA GLY A 618 20.33 15.39 -0.29
C GLY A 618 20.22 14.95 1.17
N ALA A 619 19.34 14.00 1.48
CA ALA A 619 19.18 13.49 2.85
C ALA A 619 18.82 12.02 2.85
N VAL A 620 19.25 11.31 3.89
CA VAL A 620 18.95 9.90 4.14
C VAL A 620 18.42 9.74 5.56
N GLY A 621 17.26 9.10 5.71
CA GLY A 621 16.63 8.80 7.00
C GLY A 621 16.55 7.32 7.29
N ALA A 622 16.37 7.00 8.57
CA ALA A 622 16.35 5.65 9.11
C ALA A 622 14.92 5.18 9.46
N LYS A 623 14.77 3.88 9.68
CA LYS A 623 13.57 3.26 10.25
C LYS A 623 13.59 3.38 11.78
N LEU A 624 12.58 4.02 12.35
CA LEU A 624 12.50 4.20 13.80
C LEU A 624 11.30 3.45 14.40
N HIS A 625 11.52 2.80 15.53
CA HIS A 625 10.49 2.13 16.31
C HIS A 625 10.55 2.48 17.79
N TYR A 626 9.47 2.23 18.50
CA TYR A 626 9.38 2.32 19.93
C TYR A 626 9.72 0.97 20.60
N PRO A 627 10.10 0.97 21.90
CA PRO A 627 10.43 -0.25 22.62
C PRO A 627 9.30 -1.27 22.74
N ASP A 628 8.04 -0.81 22.57
CA ASP A 628 6.86 -1.69 22.56
C ASP A 628 6.64 -2.42 21.23
N GLY A 629 7.53 -2.23 20.26
CA GLY A 629 7.47 -2.85 18.97
C GLY A 629 6.56 -2.13 17.97
N SER A 630 6.11 -0.91 18.25
CA SER A 630 5.41 -0.08 17.25
C SER A 630 6.38 0.80 16.45
N LEU A 631 6.04 1.06 15.18
CA LEU A 631 6.79 1.99 14.34
C LEU A 631 6.65 3.42 14.87
N LYS A 632 7.75 4.17 14.92
CA LYS A 632 7.71 5.62 15.06
C LYS A 632 7.47 6.26 13.71
N HIS A 633 8.27 5.91 12.71
CA HIS A 633 8.04 6.26 11.31
C HIS A 633 9.01 5.51 10.37
N ILE A 634 8.66 5.55 9.08
CA ILE A 634 9.49 5.08 7.97
C ILE A 634 9.66 6.17 6.88
N GLY A 635 9.58 7.42 7.27
CA GLY A 635 9.54 8.62 6.43
C GLY A 635 8.35 9.50 6.79
N ILE A 636 8.28 10.66 6.17
CA ILE A 636 7.27 11.69 6.45
C ILE A 636 6.48 11.98 5.18
N VAL A 637 5.15 11.94 5.29
CA VAL A 637 4.17 12.25 4.25
C VAL A 637 3.67 13.67 4.44
N LEU A 638 3.60 14.44 3.34
CA LEU A 638 3.12 15.82 3.34
C LEU A 638 1.59 15.91 3.22
N GLY A 639 1.04 17.00 3.72
CA GLY A 639 -0.37 17.36 3.58
C GLY A 639 -1.33 16.59 4.48
N VAL A 640 -0.85 15.63 5.26
CA VAL A 640 -1.67 14.91 6.24
C VAL A 640 -2.04 15.85 7.38
N ASN A 641 -3.34 15.96 7.69
CA ASN A 641 -3.92 16.96 8.61
C ASN A 641 -3.46 18.40 8.28
N GLY A 642 -3.22 18.68 6.99
CA GLY A 642 -2.83 19.99 6.48
C GLY A 642 -1.35 20.33 6.61
N VAL A 643 -0.52 19.50 7.23
CA VAL A 643 0.91 19.78 7.43
C VAL A 643 1.76 18.59 6.97
N ALA A 644 2.12 17.69 7.84
CA ALA A 644 2.91 16.51 7.58
C ALA A 644 2.76 15.50 8.71
N ALA A 645 2.91 14.21 8.40
CA ALA A 645 2.84 13.16 9.41
C ALA A 645 3.81 12.03 9.12
N PRO A 646 4.32 11.35 10.16
CA PRO A 646 5.14 10.16 9.99
C PRO A 646 4.32 9.01 9.41
N ALA A 647 4.83 8.38 8.34
CA ALA A 647 4.20 7.24 7.70
C ALA A 647 4.14 6.04 8.65
N PHE A 648 3.00 5.35 8.68
CA PHE A 648 2.74 4.14 9.49
C PHE A 648 3.01 4.32 10.99
N HIS A 649 2.79 5.53 11.51
CA HIS A 649 2.98 5.80 12.94
C HIS A 649 2.13 4.87 13.80
N LEU A 650 2.78 4.22 14.77
CA LEU A 650 2.18 3.25 15.70
C LEU A 650 1.71 1.93 15.08
N HIS A 651 2.00 1.67 13.80
CA HIS A 651 1.83 0.32 13.25
C HIS A 651 2.81 -0.68 13.88
N PRO A 652 2.52 -1.99 13.86
CA PRO A 652 3.45 -3.00 14.35
C PRO A 652 4.81 -2.94 13.64
N ARG A 653 5.90 -3.23 14.35
CA ARG A 653 7.25 -3.34 13.77
C ARG A 653 7.32 -4.33 12.59
N SER A 654 6.52 -5.40 12.68
CA SER A 654 6.40 -6.42 11.65
C SER A 654 5.61 -5.99 10.43
N SER A 655 4.98 -4.79 10.46
CA SER A 655 4.27 -4.27 9.29
C SER A 655 5.22 -4.13 8.11
N LEU A 656 4.83 -4.69 6.98
CA LEU A 656 5.52 -4.52 5.70
C LEU A 656 5.24 -3.14 5.09
N GLY A 657 4.27 -2.41 5.63
CA GLY A 657 3.75 -1.18 5.04
C GLY A 657 2.91 -1.45 3.79
N TYR A 658 2.50 -0.39 3.13
CA TYR A 658 1.74 -0.46 1.89
C TYR A 658 2.63 -0.98 0.75
N TRP A 659 2.31 -2.16 0.22
CA TRP A 659 3.11 -2.82 -0.85
C TRP A 659 4.61 -2.93 -0.54
N GLY A 660 4.97 -3.28 0.70
CA GLY A 660 6.37 -3.48 1.10
C GLY A 660 7.16 -2.22 1.43
N THR A 661 6.50 -1.06 1.51
CA THR A 661 7.17 0.25 1.72
C THR A 661 7.97 0.38 3.02
N ALA A 662 7.67 -0.43 4.05
CA ALA A 662 8.40 -0.40 5.30
C ALA A 662 9.70 -1.24 5.31
N VAL A 663 9.93 -2.01 4.25
CA VAL A 663 11.08 -2.93 4.11
C VAL A 663 11.88 -2.71 2.83
N ALA A 664 11.49 -1.74 2.01
CA ALA A 664 12.16 -1.33 0.78
C ALA A 664 12.82 0.05 0.95
N VAL A 665 13.95 0.26 0.28
CA VAL A 665 14.50 1.63 0.12
C VAL A 665 13.55 2.41 -0.79
N ARG A 666 13.27 3.67 -0.44
CA ARG A 666 12.39 4.50 -1.26
C ARG A 666 12.61 5.99 -1.03
N ASN A 667 12.06 6.78 -1.95
CA ASN A 667 12.00 8.23 -1.78
C ASN A 667 10.81 8.63 -0.90
N TYR A 668 11.02 9.65 -0.10
CA TYR A 668 10.00 10.38 0.64
C TYR A 668 10.21 11.88 0.45
N SER A 669 9.19 12.67 0.68
CA SER A 669 9.28 14.12 0.65
C SER A 669 10.08 14.67 1.81
N ALA A 670 10.08 13.96 2.95
CA ALA A 670 10.91 14.28 4.10
C ALA A 670 11.23 13.03 4.95
N VAL A 671 12.29 13.13 5.74
CA VAL A 671 12.70 12.18 6.78
C VAL A 671 12.96 12.91 8.08
N SER A 672 12.86 12.21 9.21
CA SER A 672 12.97 12.84 10.53
C SER A 672 14.40 13.23 10.87
N GLY A 673 14.55 14.43 11.44
CA GLY A 673 15.78 14.92 12.02
C GLY A 673 16.25 14.17 13.28
N ASP A 674 15.50 13.15 13.75
CA ASP A 674 15.96 12.26 14.81
C ASP A 674 17.12 11.37 14.35
N CYS A 675 17.14 10.99 13.06
CA CYS A 675 18.25 10.32 12.39
C CYS A 675 18.27 10.72 10.92
N LEU A 676 19.03 11.77 10.59
CA LEU A 676 19.14 12.32 9.26
C LEU A 676 20.61 12.51 8.89
N MET A 677 21.04 11.84 7.82
CA MET A 677 22.38 12.04 7.26
C MET A 677 22.29 12.88 5.98
N THR A 678 23.22 13.82 5.83
CA THR A 678 23.36 14.70 4.65
C THR A 678 24.82 15.03 4.43
N ARG A 679 25.21 15.39 3.20
CA ARG A 679 26.54 15.94 2.95
C ARG A 679 26.65 17.35 3.53
N ARG A 680 27.78 17.67 4.15
CA ARG A 680 28.00 18.98 4.79
C ARG A 680 27.93 20.13 3.77
N GLU A 681 28.45 19.92 2.55
CA GLU A 681 28.37 20.91 1.46
C GLU A 681 26.92 21.23 1.08
N ILE A 682 26.06 20.20 0.92
CA ILE A 682 24.65 20.39 0.59
C ILE A 682 23.89 21.06 1.74
N TYR A 683 24.19 20.68 3.00
CA TYR A 683 23.62 21.33 4.18
C TYR A 683 23.87 22.84 4.16
N SER A 684 25.11 23.22 3.84
CA SER A 684 25.51 24.64 3.73
C SER A 684 24.88 25.32 2.52
N GLU A 685 24.86 24.67 1.36
CA GLU A 685 24.29 25.19 0.09
C GLU A 685 22.82 25.59 0.25
N VAL A 686 22.00 24.73 0.90
CA VAL A 686 20.57 25.03 1.07
C VAL A 686 20.26 25.84 2.35
N GLY A 687 21.29 26.25 3.13
CA GLY A 687 21.17 27.13 4.29
C GLY A 687 20.88 26.41 5.61
N GLY A 688 21.04 25.07 5.68
CA GLY A 688 20.89 24.27 6.90
C GLY A 688 19.46 24.26 7.46
N PHE A 689 19.28 23.92 8.71
CA PHE A 689 17.98 23.99 9.39
C PHE A 689 17.55 25.43 9.65
N ASP A 690 16.24 25.68 9.59
CA ASP A 690 15.65 26.99 9.86
C ASP A 690 15.04 27.03 11.27
N ASP A 691 15.52 27.95 12.11
CA ASP A 691 15.12 28.11 13.50
C ASP A 691 13.62 28.44 13.66
N GLU A 692 13.03 29.11 12.66
CA GLU A 692 11.62 29.50 12.69
C GLU A 692 10.66 28.33 12.47
N MET A 693 11.18 27.21 11.97
CA MET A 693 10.40 26.00 11.70
C MET A 693 10.30 25.05 12.91
N GLY A 694 11.06 25.30 13.98
CA GLY A 694 10.99 24.55 15.23
C GLY A 694 11.03 23.04 15.03
N GLY A 695 10.01 22.32 15.48
CA GLY A 695 9.88 20.87 15.34
C GLY A 695 9.70 20.37 13.90
N LEU A 696 9.47 21.27 12.92
CA LEU A 696 9.33 20.96 11.49
C LEU A 696 10.55 21.40 10.65
N ALA A 697 11.66 21.73 11.29
CA ALA A 697 12.86 22.19 10.60
C ALA A 697 13.47 21.11 9.69
N ASP A 698 13.31 19.84 10.01
CA ASP A 698 13.70 18.70 9.18
C ASP A 698 12.84 18.57 7.92
N VAL A 699 11.53 18.78 8.04
CA VAL A 699 10.60 18.79 6.91
C VAL A 699 10.92 19.96 5.97
N ASP A 700 11.06 21.18 6.50
CA ASP A 700 11.44 22.35 5.71
C ASP A 700 12.79 22.15 4.99
N TYR A 701 13.78 21.60 5.68
CA TYR A 701 15.09 21.28 5.13
C TYR A 701 14.97 20.32 3.95
N CYS A 702 14.24 19.22 4.11
CA CYS A 702 14.00 18.24 3.04
C CYS A 702 13.28 18.86 1.84
N LEU A 703 12.33 19.78 2.08
CA LEU A 703 11.63 20.49 1.01
C LEU A 703 12.55 21.48 0.26
N ARG A 704 13.49 22.14 0.97
CA ARG A 704 14.51 22.97 0.31
C ARG A 704 15.49 22.13 -0.51
N LEU A 705 15.89 20.94 -0.02
CA LEU A 705 16.69 19.97 -0.79
C LEU A 705 15.98 19.59 -2.09
N THR A 706 14.70 19.21 -2.03
CA THR A 706 13.94 18.83 -3.24
C THR A 706 13.75 20.00 -4.20
N ARG A 707 13.60 21.22 -3.71
CA ARG A 707 13.57 22.42 -4.54
C ARG A 707 14.92 22.70 -5.24
N ALA A 708 16.02 22.33 -4.59
CA ALA A 708 17.38 22.42 -5.17
C ALA A 708 17.72 21.26 -6.12
N GLY A 709 16.80 20.28 -6.31
CA GLY A 709 16.99 19.15 -7.23
C GLY A 709 17.52 17.87 -6.58
N TYR A 710 17.74 17.87 -5.26
CA TYR A 710 18.17 16.68 -4.53
C TYR A 710 16.98 15.80 -4.16
N ARG A 711 17.23 14.49 -4.00
CA ARG A 711 16.25 13.51 -3.52
C ARG A 711 16.47 13.20 -2.04
N VAL A 712 15.38 12.84 -1.37
CA VAL A 712 15.36 12.37 0.02
C VAL A 712 15.07 10.88 0.03
N VAL A 713 15.86 10.10 0.74
CA VAL A 713 15.80 8.64 0.77
C VAL A 713 15.53 8.12 2.17
N PHE A 714 14.65 7.16 2.28
CA PHE A 714 14.48 6.30 3.45
C PHE A 714 15.17 4.97 3.19
N THR A 715 15.96 4.49 4.16
CA THR A 715 16.53 3.14 4.13
C THR A 715 16.09 2.32 5.35
N PRO A 716 15.53 1.11 5.15
CA PRO A 716 15.15 0.22 6.26
C PRO A 716 16.37 -0.48 6.88
N TYR A 717 17.54 -0.38 6.24
CA TYR A 717 18.79 -1.03 6.67
C TYR A 717 19.53 -0.24 7.76
N ALA A 718 19.14 0.99 8.01
CA ALA A 718 19.46 1.75 9.22
C ALA A 718 18.20 1.77 10.10
N SER A 719 18.21 1.04 11.20
CA SER A 719 17.02 0.81 12.01
C SER A 719 17.33 1.00 13.50
N PHE A 720 16.45 1.73 14.21
CA PHE A 720 16.66 2.09 15.61
C PHE A 720 15.40 1.88 16.44
N VAL A 721 15.64 1.54 17.71
CA VAL A 721 14.63 1.63 18.78
C VAL A 721 14.85 2.94 19.52
N GLN A 722 13.81 3.75 19.70
CA GLN A 722 13.87 5.01 20.43
C GLN A 722 13.00 4.96 21.69
N ASP A 723 13.57 5.30 22.83
CA ASP A 723 12.82 5.42 24.07
C ASP A 723 11.73 6.51 23.94
N ARG A 724 10.50 6.20 24.37
CA ARG A 724 9.36 7.15 24.34
C ARG A 724 9.53 8.37 25.23
N SER A 725 10.46 8.33 26.19
CA SER A 725 10.75 9.50 27.04
C SER A 725 11.37 10.65 26.25
N TRP A 726 11.87 10.38 25.03
CA TRP A 726 12.45 11.35 24.10
C TRP A 726 11.39 11.79 23.09
N HIS A 727 10.75 12.92 23.31
CA HIS A 727 9.73 13.47 22.43
C HIS A 727 10.35 14.38 21.39
N SER A 728 10.06 14.15 20.12
CA SER A 728 10.42 15.10 19.08
C SER A 728 9.43 15.23 17.91
N ILE A 729 8.44 14.38 17.78
CA ILE A 729 7.46 14.55 16.69
C ILE A 729 6.04 14.54 17.27
N GLY A 730 5.31 15.64 17.09
CA GLY A 730 3.86 15.71 17.30
C GLY A 730 3.31 16.77 18.25
N GLU A 731 4.15 17.45 19.01
CA GLU A 731 3.76 18.69 19.70
C GLU A 731 4.32 19.89 18.91
N THR A 732 3.93 20.02 17.64
CA THR A 732 4.12 21.28 16.92
C THR A 732 3.24 22.33 17.59
N ASP A 733 3.84 23.40 18.07
CA ASP A 733 3.11 24.61 18.34
C ASP A 733 2.37 24.99 17.05
N GLY A 734 1.10 25.31 17.11
CA GLY A 734 0.29 25.64 15.93
C GLY A 734 0.89 26.73 15.04
N ARG A 735 1.85 27.51 15.57
CA ARG A 735 2.63 28.52 14.81
C ARG A 735 3.56 27.89 13.78
N GLU A 736 4.27 26.81 14.15
CA GLU A 736 5.21 26.11 13.25
C GLU A 736 4.48 25.50 12.06
N GLY A 737 3.31 24.88 12.31
CA GLY A 737 2.43 24.38 11.25
C GLY A 737 2.00 25.47 10.28
N ASN A 738 1.59 26.65 10.78
CA ASN A 738 1.19 27.77 9.96
C ASN A 738 2.37 28.34 9.13
N SER A 739 3.57 28.39 9.69
CA SER A 739 4.78 28.84 8.99
C SER A 739 5.12 27.89 7.82
N LEU A 740 5.08 26.57 8.05
CA LEU A 740 5.30 25.58 7.01
C LEU A 740 4.22 25.64 5.92
N GLN A 741 2.94 25.75 6.30
CA GLN A 741 1.82 25.90 5.36
C GLN A 741 1.97 27.15 4.49
N THR A 742 2.38 28.28 5.06
CA THR A 742 2.59 29.52 4.35
C THR A 742 3.72 29.39 3.31
N ARG A 743 4.84 28.79 3.72
CA ARG A 743 6.03 28.64 2.85
C ARG A 743 5.88 27.59 1.76
N TRP A 744 5.16 26.48 2.04
CA TRP A 744 5.14 25.28 1.21
C TRP A 744 3.74 24.85 0.77
N ARG A 745 2.77 25.77 0.66
CA ARG A 745 1.36 25.47 0.34
C ARG A 745 1.21 24.49 -0.81
N ASP A 746 1.88 24.74 -1.94
CA ASP A 746 1.73 23.91 -3.15
C ASP A 746 2.33 22.50 -2.95
N ARG A 747 3.44 22.40 -2.22
CA ARG A 747 4.06 21.10 -1.91
C ARG A 747 3.24 20.30 -0.93
N LEU A 748 2.65 20.94 0.06
CA LEU A 748 1.73 20.31 1.00
C LEU A 748 0.41 19.89 0.33
N ALA A 749 0.02 20.59 -0.74
CA ALA A 749 -1.15 20.22 -1.54
C ALA A 749 -0.94 18.93 -2.34
N ARG A 750 0.29 18.59 -2.74
CA ARG A 750 0.61 17.38 -3.50
C ARG A 750 1.98 16.84 -3.09
N ASP A 751 1.98 15.71 -2.37
CA ASP A 751 3.19 14.94 -2.10
C ASP A 751 3.46 13.98 -3.28
N PRO A 752 4.60 14.07 -3.97
CA PRO A 752 4.89 13.20 -5.11
C PRO A 752 5.05 11.72 -4.71
N TYR A 753 5.40 11.45 -3.47
CA TYR A 753 5.61 10.09 -2.99
C TYR A 753 4.42 9.50 -2.23
N TYR A 754 3.30 10.25 -2.18
CA TYR A 754 2.05 9.83 -1.58
C TYR A 754 0.90 10.12 -2.53
N ASN A 755 0.35 9.06 -3.14
CA ASN A 755 -0.63 9.15 -4.20
C ASN A 755 -1.87 9.99 -3.80
N SER A 756 -2.40 10.79 -4.69
CA SER A 756 -3.56 11.66 -4.45
C SER A 756 -4.86 10.90 -4.14
N ASN A 757 -4.92 9.62 -4.48
CA ASN A 757 -6.03 8.72 -4.16
C ASN A 757 -5.98 8.16 -2.73
N LEU A 758 -4.94 8.50 -1.96
CA LEU A 758 -4.78 8.10 -0.57
C LEU A 758 -5.28 9.18 0.39
N SER A 759 -5.82 8.75 1.52
CA SER A 759 -6.37 9.63 2.56
C SER A 759 -5.33 10.58 3.14
N ARG A 760 -5.71 11.83 3.35
CA ARG A 760 -4.91 12.85 4.06
C ARG A 760 -5.33 13.03 5.51
N ASP A 761 -6.31 12.27 5.97
CA ASP A 761 -6.71 12.25 7.38
C ASP A 761 -5.76 11.36 8.20
N THR A 762 -5.16 10.36 7.55
CA THR A 762 -4.19 9.44 8.15
C THR A 762 -3.02 9.18 7.19
N PRO A 763 -1.79 8.95 7.70
CA PRO A 763 -0.63 8.59 6.89
C PRO A 763 -0.51 7.07 6.64
N ASP A 764 -1.64 6.35 6.63
CA ASP A 764 -1.71 4.88 6.68
C ASP A 764 -1.99 4.25 5.30
N TYR A 765 -1.92 5.06 4.24
CA TYR A 765 -2.13 4.64 2.84
C TYR A 765 -3.54 4.04 2.59
N GLU A 766 -4.54 4.47 3.35
CA GLU A 766 -5.94 4.11 3.09
C GLU A 766 -6.48 4.89 1.88
N PRO A 767 -7.40 4.31 1.08
CA PRO A 767 -8.07 5.05 0.01
C PRO A 767 -8.77 6.32 0.51
N ALA A 768 -8.62 7.42 -0.23
CA ALA A 768 -9.34 8.67 0.07
C ALA A 768 -10.81 8.51 -0.30
N LEU A 769 -11.70 8.71 0.66
CA LEU A 769 -13.14 8.75 0.41
C LEU A 769 -13.62 10.20 0.38
N THR A 770 -14.57 10.49 -0.50
CA THR A 770 -15.25 11.80 -0.53
C THR A 770 -16.04 11.93 0.77
N THR A 771 -15.59 12.79 1.68
CA THR A 771 -16.40 13.13 2.85
C THR A 771 -17.66 13.84 2.37
N SER A 772 -18.83 13.39 2.79
CA SER A 772 -20.15 13.96 2.47
C SER A 772 -20.39 15.36 3.09
N SER A 773 -19.37 16.23 3.09
CA SER A 773 -19.41 17.57 3.66
C SER A 773 -19.20 18.69 2.64
N SER A 774 -19.54 18.44 1.35
CA SER A 774 -19.63 19.50 0.35
C SER A 774 -20.82 19.24 -0.59
N VAL A 775 -22.01 19.21 0.00
CA VAL A 775 -23.27 19.50 -0.70
C VAL A 775 -23.80 20.76 -0.05
N GLU A 776 -23.37 21.89 -0.53
CA GLU A 776 -24.11 23.15 -0.57
C GLU A 776 -24.08 23.68 -2.00
#